data_b3318ab9fe9032d76a60896fc697999a
#
_entry.id   b3318ab9fe9032d76a60896fc697999a
#
_cell.length_a   1.000
_cell.length_b   1.000
_cell.length_c   1.000
_cell.angle_alpha   90.00
_cell.angle_beta   90.00
_cell.angle_gamma   90.00
#
_symmetry.space_group_name_H-M   'P 1'
#
loop_
_entity.id
_entity.type
_entity.pdbx_description
1 polymer ?
#
loop_
_entity_poly.entity_id
_entity_poly.type
_entity_poly.pdbx_seq_one_letter_code
_entity_poly.pdbx_strand_id
1 'polypeptide(L)'
;MNGSVLCGLFCFCAFAAAGAADDARLVDTPAKRLSAEEIISKPRPKTVKMRVPDDTRLYIGSGVYENCGRMYAGGFCFTYWSPEKLNYDEVLDLCVKEGVGNTLQFWQSNRTLLELARKAKKLGLYSTCIYSTATNGMAAKISSELGQSWLGHDFGERFSFSLYTDWKDRGVTLRALAEEYMNRVHKHVNDLHAAGWGNVMATSANFSLDYEVAAGTEIPCTEDFPFGDLTLASALSRGLYRQYNLPMWGAHLAHEWYSWIPHKNPYKMKTLETAFYLKYMTGAKLIINESGNWQLQSSLCEDSPMSLMPKPFRKMSDKISSPENRPLLEAASAEAKKKFSYIDYRSPVARKYRKVISDFTAFCRKHPAPKGQPEATWAIAKGNLDLGGASYVPGGAVCGAYDLAKKNPNWMNGIPEMSWETVRKAVMPMPPMLAPNKNIHFSASPYGLCDIVSFACDNVTAEHLLKNYKVIMFAGWNTCSPKQYKILCDYVKGGGKLVIGMAHLSTDEERNYTNLSVEKLVNKGDFTELCGFKVVGETSRKYWATGPSTEKNCLGFVARRRFGYMCLPLGKLEFSAPKENFEELAVDDEDAEPFILRCKNGKGEVLFMNWWAYPAAANMDVGCGSEIEDVGMVGYLYRYAAKLARGNVYITGRDFDNPDEDCGWILYSYFPDEGKVYLLNLDYERERKCVLQQFGDKDFITLKPGEFRIVESVKLDADEKLVTYSTVLSPGDKAIF
;
A
#
# COMPACT_ATOMS: atom_id res chain seq x y z
N MET A 1 -6.99 -24.17 -14.79
CA MET A 1 -7.40 -23.04 -15.63
C MET A 1 -8.86 -22.74 -15.32
N ASN A 2 -9.19 -21.74 -14.55
CA ASN A 2 -10.50 -21.09 -14.35
C ASN A 2 -10.68 -20.48 -12.95
N GLY A 3 -9.59 -20.11 -12.28
CA GLY A 3 -9.65 -19.45 -10.96
C GLY A 3 -9.46 -17.93 -10.97
N SER A 4 -8.99 -17.36 -12.08
CA SER A 4 -8.52 -15.97 -12.12
C SER A 4 -9.58 -14.94 -12.49
N VAL A 5 -10.74 -15.34 -12.93
CA VAL A 5 -11.77 -14.42 -13.44
C VAL A 5 -12.74 -13.95 -12.37
N LEU A 6 -12.77 -14.59 -11.21
CA LEU A 6 -13.76 -14.27 -10.16
C LEU A 6 -13.29 -13.19 -9.14
N CYS A 7 -12.01 -12.90 -9.04
CA CYS A 7 -11.51 -11.94 -8.05
C CYS A 7 -11.81 -10.47 -8.36
N GLY A 8 -11.95 -10.10 -9.64
CA GLY A 8 -12.16 -8.70 -10.04
C GLY A 8 -13.56 -8.15 -9.80
N LEU A 9 -14.54 -9.03 -9.55
CA LEU A 9 -15.95 -8.60 -9.50
C LEU A 9 -16.47 -8.27 -8.10
N PHE A 10 -15.72 -8.53 -7.05
CA PHE A 10 -16.29 -8.59 -5.70
C PHE A 10 -16.08 -7.35 -4.83
N CYS A 11 -15.15 -6.47 -5.16
CA CYS A 11 -15.02 -5.19 -4.43
C CYS A 11 -16.11 -4.15 -4.76
N PHE A 12 -16.89 -4.40 -5.78
CA PHE A 12 -17.71 -3.38 -6.44
C PHE A 12 -18.95 -2.90 -5.68
N CYS A 13 -19.33 -3.49 -4.58
CA CYS A 13 -20.75 -3.37 -4.24
C CYS A 13 -21.09 -2.96 -2.81
N ALA A 14 -20.12 -2.71 -1.98
CA ALA A 14 -20.43 -2.32 -0.61
C ALA A 14 -21.05 -0.93 -0.50
N PHE A 15 -20.76 -0.03 -1.41
CA PHE A 15 -20.97 1.40 -1.21
C PHE A 15 -21.84 2.11 -2.25
N ALA A 16 -22.14 1.49 -3.39
CA ALA A 16 -22.93 2.11 -4.43
C ALA A 16 -24.37 2.48 -3.99
N ALA A 17 -24.91 1.80 -2.99
CA ALA A 17 -26.28 2.02 -2.57
C ALA A 17 -26.48 3.23 -1.62
N ALA A 18 -25.44 3.65 -0.91
CA ALA A 18 -25.55 4.80 0.01
C ALA A 18 -25.10 6.12 -0.63
N GLY A 19 -24.29 6.08 -1.68
CA GLY A 19 -23.75 7.27 -2.34
C GLY A 19 -24.47 7.67 -3.62
N ALA A 20 -25.18 6.75 -4.26
CA ALA A 20 -25.76 7.00 -5.59
C ALA A 20 -26.92 8.03 -5.63
N ALA A 21 -27.55 8.29 -4.51
CA ALA A 21 -28.68 9.25 -4.47
C ALA A 21 -28.23 10.72 -4.42
N ASP A 22 -27.04 11.00 -3.94
CA ASP A 22 -26.53 12.38 -3.80
C ASP A 22 -25.53 12.78 -4.91
N ASP A 23 -24.93 11.83 -5.60
CA ASP A 23 -23.96 12.12 -6.68
C ASP A 23 -24.60 12.69 -7.96
N ALA A 24 -25.88 12.50 -8.16
CA ALA A 24 -26.61 13.10 -9.30
C ALA A 24 -26.68 14.64 -9.23
N ARG A 25 -26.41 15.25 -8.07
CA ARG A 25 -26.38 16.70 -7.87
C ARG A 25 -25.01 17.36 -8.00
N LEU A 26 -23.96 16.57 -8.15
CA LEU A 26 -22.59 17.08 -8.32
C LEU A 26 -22.20 17.30 -9.79
N VAL A 27 -23.11 17.05 -10.72
CA VAL A 27 -22.86 17.08 -12.15
C VAL A 27 -23.19 18.43 -12.66
N ASP A 28 -22.93 19.45 -12.65
CA ASP A 28 -23.13 20.68 -13.44
C ASP A 28 -22.92 21.99 -12.71
N THR A 29 -21.67 22.26 -12.43
CA THR A 29 -21.14 23.58 -12.67
C THR A 29 -19.76 23.40 -13.34
N PRO A 30 -19.50 24.00 -14.49
CA PRO A 30 -18.17 24.03 -15.06
C PRO A 30 -17.31 24.98 -14.22
N ALA A 31 -16.95 24.54 -13.03
CA ALA A 31 -15.88 25.16 -12.30
C ALA A 31 -14.64 25.07 -13.19
N LYS A 32 -13.91 26.17 -13.35
CA LYS A 32 -12.63 26.19 -14.06
C LYS A 32 -11.82 24.98 -13.61
N ARG A 33 -11.58 24.05 -14.52
CA ARG A 33 -10.75 22.87 -14.24
C ARG A 33 -9.36 23.36 -13.92
N LEU A 34 -8.86 23.01 -12.75
CA LEU A 34 -7.50 23.30 -12.34
C LEU A 34 -6.60 22.18 -12.88
N SER A 35 -5.44 22.53 -13.40
CA SER A 35 -4.40 21.54 -13.71
C SER A 35 -3.84 20.93 -12.43
N ALA A 36 -3.17 19.79 -12.54
CA ALA A 36 -2.50 19.18 -11.41
C ALA A 36 -1.50 20.15 -10.76
N GLU A 37 -0.76 20.92 -11.56
CA GLU A 37 0.16 21.96 -11.09
C GLU A 37 -0.55 23.06 -10.30
N GLU A 38 -1.70 23.53 -10.76
CA GLU A 38 -2.50 24.54 -10.06
C GLU A 38 -3.07 24.01 -8.74
N ILE A 39 -3.44 22.72 -8.66
CA ILE A 39 -3.92 22.11 -7.43
C ILE A 39 -2.80 22.02 -6.39
N ILE A 40 -1.60 21.62 -6.81
CA ILE A 40 -0.43 21.46 -5.92
C ILE A 40 0.11 22.81 -5.48
N SER A 41 0.14 23.80 -6.37
CA SER A 41 0.63 25.14 -6.06
C SER A 41 -0.31 25.95 -5.17
N LYS A 42 -1.60 25.55 -5.08
CA LYS A 42 -2.51 26.18 -4.13
C LYS A 42 -2.07 25.88 -2.71
N PRO A 43 -1.97 26.92 -1.85
CA PRO A 43 -1.78 26.67 -0.44
C PRO A 43 -2.89 25.74 0.04
N ARG A 44 -2.53 24.62 0.65
CA ARG A 44 -3.50 23.78 1.33
C ARG A 44 -4.33 24.65 2.25
N PRO A 45 -5.66 24.46 2.31
CA PRO A 45 -6.47 25.18 3.27
C PRO A 45 -5.79 25.13 4.64
N LYS A 46 -5.76 26.25 5.35
CA LYS A 46 -5.20 26.26 6.71
C LYS A 46 -6.02 25.29 7.54
N THR A 47 -5.57 24.08 7.62
CA THR A 47 -6.13 23.09 8.51
C THR A 47 -6.07 23.62 9.93
N VAL A 48 -7.09 23.41 10.71
CA VAL A 48 -6.96 23.41 12.16
C VAL A 48 -5.86 22.39 12.42
N LYS A 49 -4.64 22.85 12.69
CA LYS A 49 -3.51 21.96 12.92
C LYS A 49 -3.95 20.93 13.93
N MET A 50 -4.14 19.71 13.48
CA MET A 50 -4.27 18.60 14.39
C MET A 50 -3.00 18.65 15.26
N ARG A 51 -3.16 19.08 16.49
CA ARG A 51 -2.12 18.83 17.46
C ARG A 51 -2.18 17.33 17.70
N VAL A 52 -1.32 16.58 17.06
CA VAL A 52 -0.96 15.26 17.56
C VAL A 52 -0.27 15.56 18.89
N PRO A 53 -0.96 15.41 20.02
CA PRO A 53 -0.48 16.01 21.28
C PRO A 53 0.79 15.34 21.78
N ASP A 54 1.07 14.13 21.27
CA ASP A 54 2.19 13.31 21.66
C ASP A 54 2.63 12.48 20.45
N ASP A 55 3.88 12.56 20.05
CA ASP A 55 4.45 11.78 18.96
C ASP A 55 4.36 10.25 19.20
N THR A 56 4.24 9.84 20.45
CA THR A 56 4.10 8.43 20.85
C THR A 56 2.66 7.93 20.92
N ARG A 57 1.67 8.78 20.67
CA ARG A 57 0.27 8.37 20.74
C ARG A 57 -0.15 7.55 19.54
N LEU A 58 -0.84 6.43 19.84
CA LEU A 58 -1.52 5.60 18.86
C LEU A 58 -3.03 5.76 18.99
N TYR A 59 -3.70 5.86 17.86
CA TYR A 59 -5.14 5.83 17.74
C TYR A 59 -5.53 4.45 17.21
N ILE A 60 -6.00 3.60 18.14
CA ILE A 60 -6.40 2.23 17.86
C ILE A 60 -7.89 2.14 17.96
N GLY A 61 -8.56 1.73 16.90
CA GLY A 61 -10.00 1.81 16.90
C GLY A 61 -10.72 0.76 16.09
N SER A 62 -12.02 0.97 16.07
CA SER A 62 -12.95 0.14 15.33
C SER A 62 -14.11 0.95 14.77
N GLY A 63 -14.62 0.50 13.64
CA GLY A 63 -15.83 1.04 13.03
C GLY A 63 -17.08 0.70 13.86
N VAL A 64 -17.97 1.68 14.01
CA VAL A 64 -19.30 1.53 14.64
C VAL A 64 -20.31 2.10 13.67
N TYR A 65 -21.11 1.25 13.06
CA TYR A 65 -22.00 1.61 11.98
C TYR A 65 -23.47 1.57 12.40
N GLU A 66 -24.29 2.42 11.80
CA GLU A 66 -25.70 2.59 12.15
C GLU A 66 -26.54 1.33 11.87
N ASN A 67 -26.18 0.56 10.88
CA ASN A 67 -26.93 -0.61 10.44
C ASN A 67 -26.17 -1.91 10.76
N CYS A 68 -26.75 -2.68 11.66
CA CYS A 68 -26.23 -4.00 11.97
C CYS A 68 -26.66 -5.03 10.94
N GLY A 69 -25.74 -5.61 10.27
CA GLY A 69 -26.00 -6.72 9.36
C GLY A 69 -26.14 -6.28 7.92
N ARG A 70 -25.05 -6.45 7.22
CA ARG A 70 -25.00 -6.39 5.77
C ARG A 70 -24.69 -7.77 5.25
N MET A 71 -25.37 -8.17 4.21
CA MET A 71 -25.02 -9.36 3.43
C MET A 71 -24.55 -8.94 2.05
N TYR A 72 -23.57 -9.63 1.54
CA TYR A 72 -23.04 -9.44 0.20
C TYR A 72 -23.39 -10.62 -0.68
N ALA A 73 -23.97 -10.37 -1.83
CA ALA A 73 -24.31 -11.38 -2.82
C ALA A 73 -23.80 -10.95 -4.18
N GLY A 74 -22.92 -11.75 -4.77
CA GLY A 74 -22.46 -11.54 -6.13
C GLY A 74 -21.85 -10.18 -6.36
N GLY A 75 -21.21 -9.60 -5.33
CA GLY A 75 -20.66 -8.29 -5.38
C GLY A 75 -21.60 -7.15 -4.95
N PHE A 76 -22.82 -7.42 -4.50
CA PHE A 76 -23.71 -6.42 -3.93
C PHE A 76 -23.84 -6.56 -2.44
N CYS A 77 -23.72 -5.41 -1.75
CA CYS A 77 -24.12 -5.27 -0.38
C CYS A 77 -25.62 -5.01 -0.33
N PHE A 78 -26.36 -5.83 0.38
CA PHE A 78 -27.69 -5.45 0.79
C PHE A 78 -27.77 -5.47 2.31
N THR A 79 -28.28 -4.39 2.82
CA THR A 79 -28.54 -4.27 4.26
C THR A 79 -29.78 -5.09 4.56
N TYR A 80 -29.64 -6.15 5.33
CA TYR A 80 -30.82 -6.76 5.88
C TYR A 80 -31.12 -6.10 7.22
N TRP A 81 -32.35 -5.72 7.39
CA TRP A 81 -32.79 -5.08 8.60
C TRP A 81 -32.70 -6.09 9.75
N SER A 82 -31.71 -5.89 10.62
CA SER A 82 -31.82 -6.48 11.93
C SER A 82 -32.88 -5.71 12.69
N PRO A 83 -33.93 -6.33 13.25
CA PRO A 83 -34.85 -5.66 14.11
C PRO A 83 -34.18 -5.14 15.40
N GLU A 84 -33.03 -5.65 15.74
CA GLU A 84 -32.23 -5.19 16.85
C GLU A 84 -31.24 -4.13 16.35
N LYS A 85 -31.53 -2.88 16.68
CA LYS A 85 -30.56 -1.81 16.52
C LYS A 85 -29.38 -2.04 17.44
N LEU A 86 -28.20 -1.65 16.99
CA LEU A 86 -27.01 -1.65 17.83
C LEU A 86 -27.28 -0.78 19.07
N ASN A 87 -27.11 -1.36 20.24
CA ASN A 87 -27.17 -0.59 21.48
C ASN A 87 -25.86 0.15 21.67
N TYR A 88 -25.83 1.41 21.25
CA TYR A 88 -24.60 2.21 21.26
C TYR A 88 -24.05 2.43 22.66
N ASP A 89 -24.92 2.57 23.68
CA ASP A 89 -24.48 2.74 25.08
C ASP A 89 -23.76 1.46 25.54
N GLU A 90 -24.33 0.29 25.27
CA GLU A 90 -23.66 -0.98 25.55
C GLU A 90 -22.34 -1.16 24.79
N VAL A 91 -22.29 -0.76 23.51
CA VAL A 91 -21.07 -0.81 22.70
C VAL A 91 -19.97 0.09 23.30
N LEU A 92 -20.32 1.31 23.69
CA LEU A 92 -19.38 2.24 24.32
C LEU A 92 -18.88 1.72 25.66
N ASP A 93 -19.78 1.16 26.48
CA ASP A 93 -19.45 0.55 27.77
C ASP A 93 -18.52 -0.66 27.58
N LEU A 94 -18.83 -1.53 26.63
CA LEU A 94 -17.95 -2.68 26.27
C LEU A 94 -16.60 -2.24 25.75
N CYS A 95 -16.55 -1.18 24.94
CA CYS A 95 -15.29 -0.65 24.42
C CYS A 95 -14.34 -0.27 25.57
N VAL A 96 -14.86 0.42 26.57
CA VAL A 96 -14.08 0.81 27.75
C VAL A 96 -13.78 -0.40 28.65
N LYS A 97 -14.78 -1.21 28.96
CA LYS A 97 -14.69 -2.34 29.89
C LYS A 97 -13.72 -3.41 29.37
N GLU A 98 -13.80 -3.72 28.07
CA GLU A 98 -12.94 -4.71 27.44
C GLU A 98 -11.62 -4.10 26.91
N GLY A 99 -11.47 -2.78 26.93
CA GLY A 99 -10.27 -2.07 26.48
C GLY A 99 -10.06 -2.16 24.97
N VAL A 100 -11.13 -2.10 24.19
CA VAL A 100 -11.11 -2.27 22.73
C VAL A 100 -10.67 -0.98 22.05
N GLY A 101 -9.37 -0.69 22.06
CA GLY A 101 -8.83 0.53 21.49
C GLY A 101 -9.10 1.79 22.33
N ASN A 102 -8.85 2.93 21.71
CA ASN A 102 -9.10 4.26 22.27
C ASN A 102 -9.83 5.18 21.28
N THR A 103 -10.22 4.67 20.11
CA THR A 103 -10.78 5.45 19.01
C THR A 103 -11.98 4.71 18.42
N LEU A 104 -13.01 5.46 18.03
CA LEU A 104 -14.17 4.93 17.33
C LEU A 104 -14.38 5.70 16.03
N GLN A 105 -14.59 4.96 14.95
CA GLN A 105 -14.98 5.50 13.66
C GLN A 105 -16.49 5.28 13.44
N PHE A 106 -17.22 6.35 13.34
CA PHE A 106 -18.66 6.30 13.19
C PHE A 106 -19.10 6.48 11.75
N TRP A 107 -20.03 5.66 11.33
CA TRP A 107 -20.75 5.86 10.07
C TRP A 107 -22.23 6.16 10.42
N GLN A 108 -22.51 7.42 10.70
CA GLN A 108 -23.77 7.83 11.29
C GLN A 108 -24.31 9.10 10.60
N SER A 109 -25.59 9.33 10.76
CA SER A 109 -26.16 10.64 10.45
C SER A 109 -25.57 11.71 11.37
N ASN A 110 -25.44 12.95 10.89
CA ASN A 110 -24.78 14.03 11.62
C ASN A 110 -25.34 14.26 13.04
N ARG A 111 -26.65 14.11 13.23
CA ARG A 111 -27.28 14.30 14.55
C ARG A 111 -26.87 13.21 15.53
N THR A 112 -26.97 11.97 15.14
CA THR A 112 -26.55 10.81 15.93
C THR A 112 -25.04 10.84 16.17
N LEU A 113 -24.26 11.22 15.18
CA LEU A 113 -22.81 11.34 15.27
C LEU A 113 -22.39 12.27 16.44
N LEU A 114 -22.97 13.47 16.52
CA LEU A 114 -22.60 14.41 17.60
C LEU A 114 -22.90 13.83 18.98
N GLU A 115 -24.04 13.17 19.13
CA GLU A 115 -24.42 12.55 20.40
C GLU A 115 -23.45 11.43 20.80
N LEU A 116 -23.16 10.53 19.89
CA LEU A 116 -22.26 9.41 20.13
C LEU A 116 -20.82 9.87 20.40
N ALA A 117 -20.34 10.84 19.64
CA ALA A 117 -19.00 11.38 19.82
C ALA A 117 -18.85 12.13 21.17
N ARG A 118 -19.90 12.81 21.65
CA ARG A 118 -19.94 13.39 23.00
C ARG A 118 -19.86 12.31 24.08
N LYS A 119 -20.62 11.21 23.94
CA LYS A 119 -20.54 10.07 24.86
C LYS A 119 -19.16 9.44 24.85
N ALA A 120 -18.58 9.20 23.67
CA ALA A 120 -17.22 8.68 23.52
C ALA A 120 -16.18 9.59 24.21
N LYS A 121 -16.26 10.92 24.01
CA LYS A 121 -15.38 11.89 24.68
C LYS A 121 -15.49 11.82 26.21
N LYS A 122 -16.69 11.71 26.77
CA LYS A 122 -16.89 11.55 28.23
C LYS A 122 -16.22 10.29 28.79
N LEU A 123 -16.10 9.26 27.97
CA LEU A 123 -15.43 8.01 28.29
C LEU A 123 -13.90 8.04 27.99
N GLY A 124 -13.36 9.18 27.57
CA GLY A 124 -11.94 9.33 27.23
C GLY A 124 -11.54 8.77 25.88
N LEU A 125 -12.51 8.48 24.99
CA LEU A 125 -12.28 7.94 23.65
C LEU A 125 -12.16 9.06 22.62
N TYR A 126 -11.37 8.80 21.58
CA TYR A 126 -11.29 9.61 20.37
C TYR A 126 -12.37 9.20 19.38
N SER A 127 -12.70 10.10 18.47
CA SER A 127 -13.73 9.88 17.47
C SER A 127 -13.30 10.37 16.10
N THR A 128 -13.70 9.65 15.09
CA THR A 128 -13.66 10.04 13.67
C THR A 128 -14.97 9.60 13.02
N CYS A 129 -15.26 10.03 11.82
CA CYS A 129 -16.36 9.48 11.03
C CYS A 129 -15.94 9.17 9.62
N ILE A 130 -16.69 8.28 8.99
CA ILE A 130 -16.54 7.91 7.59
C ILE A 130 -17.86 8.15 6.85
N TYR A 131 -17.79 8.65 5.62
CA TYR A 131 -18.92 8.94 4.72
C TYR A 131 -20.01 9.88 5.26
N SER A 132 -19.83 10.50 6.40
CA SER A 132 -20.84 11.43 6.94
C SER A 132 -20.91 12.71 6.12
N THR A 133 -22.11 13.21 5.93
CA THR A 133 -22.36 14.46 5.19
C THR A 133 -22.54 15.64 6.13
N ALA A 134 -21.90 16.76 5.83
CA ALA A 134 -22.06 17.98 6.62
C ALA A 134 -23.37 18.68 6.26
N THR A 135 -24.18 18.97 7.27
CA THR A 135 -25.38 19.79 7.11
C THR A 135 -25.46 20.86 8.18
N ASN A 136 -25.84 22.10 7.81
CA ASN A 136 -26.23 23.15 8.73
C ASN A 136 -25.26 23.44 9.90
N GLY A 137 -23.97 23.54 9.62
CA GLY A 137 -22.96 23.85 10.64
C GLY A 137 -22.68 22.73 11.64
N MET A 138 -23.23 21.55 11.44
CA MET A 138 -23.04 20.42 12.36
C MET A 138 -21.58 19.96 12.44
N ALA A 139 -20.86 19.97 11.33
CA ALA A 139 -19.46 19.61 11.27
C ALA A 139 -18.59 20.54 12.16
N ALA A 140 -18.77 21.84 12.01
CA ALA A 140 -18.09 22.84 12.84
C ALA A 140 -18.42 22.68 14.32
N LYS A 141 -19.67 22.33 14.64
CA LYS A 141 -20.10 22.05 16.03
C LYS A 141 -19.43 20.81 16.58
N ILE A 142 -19.35 19.72 15.82
CA ILE A 142 -18.66 18.49 16.22
C ILE A 142 -17.20 18.80 16.53
N SER A 143 -16.47 19.41 15.60
CA SER A 143 -15.05 19.73 15.76
C SER A 143 -14.79 20.67 16.95
N SER A 144 -15.60 21.70 17.14
CA SER A 144 -15.44 22.66 18.24
C SER A 144 -15.73 22.05 19.61
N GLU A 145 -16.78 21.25 19.74
CA GLU A 145 -17.15 20.64 21.01
C GLU A 145 -16.23 19.49 21.41
N LEU A 146 -15.79 18.70 20.44
CA LEU A 146 -14.91 17.56 20.72
C LEU A 146 -13.44 17.99 20.86
N GLY A 147 -13.02 19.03 20.17
CA GLY A 147 -11.63 19.53 20.21
C GLY A 147 -10.63 18.43 19.85
N GLN A 148 -9.67 18.18 20.73
CA GLN A 148 -8.63 17.17 20.51
C GLN A 148 -9.13 15.71 20.48
N SER A 149 -10.36 15.45 20.95
CA SER A 149 -10.96 14.11 20.84
C SER A 149 -11.55 13.82 19.47
N TRP A 150 -11.57 14.82 18.56
CA TRP A 150 -12.02 14.67 17.19
C TRP A 150 -10.81 14.56 16.23
N LEU A 151 -10.68 13.43 15.53
CA LEU A 151 -9.55 13.18 14.63
C LEU A 151 -9.81 13.69 13.21
N GLY A 152 -11.05 13.89 12.82
CA GLY A 152 -11.42 14.38 11.51
C GLY A 152 -12.45 13.53 10.78
N HIS A 153 -12.63 13.82 9.51
CA HIS A 153 -13.58 13.17 8.62
C HIS A 153 -12.86 12.33 7.58
N ASP A 154 -13.23 11.07 7.49
CA ASP A 154 -12.79 10.15 6.45
C ASP A 154 -13.85 10.11 5.33
N PHE A 155 -13.46 10.46 4.12
CA PHE A 155 -14.38 10.35 2.98
C PHE A 155 -14.42 8.93 2.39
N GLY A 156 -13.64 8.00 2.94
CA GLY A 156 -13.63 6.60 2.54
C GLY A 156 -13.14 6.41 1.10
N GLU A 157 -13.64 5.37 0.45
CA GLU A 157 -13.30 5.01 -0.93
C GLU A 157 -14.05 5.82 -1.99
N ARG A 158 -14.70 6.90 -1.62
CA ARG A 158 -15.66 7.65 -2.46
C ARG A 158 -15.13 7.95 -3.85
N PHE A 159 -13.89 8.37 -3.96
CA PHE A 159 -13.27 8.77 -5.23
C PHE A 159 -12.52 7.63 -5.90
N SER A 160 -11.79 6.84 -5.15
CA SER A 160 -11.08 5.70 -5.67
C SER A 160 -12.01 4.73 -6.40
N PHE A 161 -13.23 4.63 -5.94
CA PHE A 161 -14.27 3.82 -6.54
C PHE A 161 -14.85 4.44 -7.82
N SER A 162 -15.15 5.74 -7.82
CA SER A 162 -15.72 6.43 -8.98
C SER A 162 -14.77 6.50 -10.17
N LEU A 163 -13.46 6.45 -9.92
CA LEU A 163 -12.44 6.40 -10.97
C LEU A 163 -12.71 5.30 -11.99
N TYR A 164 -13.21 4.17 -11.55
CA TYR A 164 -13.44 2.99 -12.38
C TYR A 164 -14.85 2.92 -12.96
N THR A 165 -15.84 3.36 -12.21
CA THR A 165 -17.24 3.23 -12.60
C THR A 165 -17.68 4.31 -13.57
N ASP A 166 -17.27 5.56 -13.32
CA ASP A 166 -17.81 6.72 -14.03
C ASP A 166 -17.05 7.05 -15.32
N TRP A 167 -15.78 6.64 -15.42
CA TRP A 167 -14.90 7.13 -16.48
C TRP A 167 -14.49 6.11 -17.52
N LYS A 168 -14.80 4.84 -17.30
CA LYS A 168 -14.40 3.74 -18.17
C LYS A 168 -14.77 3.91 -19.65
N ASP A 169 -15.86 4.57 -19.93
CA ASP A 169 -16.43 4.69 -21.28
C ASP A 169 -16.26 6.08 -21.91
N ARG A 170 -15.54 7.00 -21.25
CA ARG A 170 -15.46 8.40 -21.68
C ARG A 170 -14.46 8.69 -22.80
N GLY A 171 -13.56 7.77 -23.11
CA GLY A 171 -12.57 7.98 -24.18
C GLY A 171 -11.60 9.16 -23.93
N VAL A 172 -11.41 9.55 -22.66
CA VAL A 172 -10.49 10.62 -22.27
C VAL A 172 -9.08 10.08 -22.05
N THR A 173 -8.09 10.95 -22.14
CA THR A 173 -6.70 10.60 -21.86
C THR A 173 -6.48 10.30 -20.37
N LEU A 174 -5.44 9.55 -20.03
CA LEU A 174 -5.07 9.29 -18.62
C LEU A 174 -4.77 10.59 -17.88
N ARG A 175 -4.12 11.56 -18.52
CA ARG A 175 -3.87 12.88 -17.92
C ARG A 175 -5.17 13.58 -17.57
N ALA A 176 -6.12 13.64 -18.50
CA ALA A 176 -7.42 14.27 -18.25
C ALA A 176 -8.20 13.57 -17.13
N LEU A 177 -8.09 12.25 -17.02
CA LEU A 177 -8.66 11.47 -15.91
C LEU A 177 -8.01 11.83 -14.58
N ALA A 178 -6.69 11.87 -14.52
CA ALA A 178 -5.94 12.19 -13.30
C ALA A 178 -6.26 13.62 -12.83
N GLU A 179 -6.32 14.58 -13.74
CA GLU A 179 -6.69 15.96 -13.45
C GLU A 179 -8.14 16.08 -12.95
N GLU A 180 -9.07 15.41 -13.59
CA GLU A 180 -10.47 15.39 -13.15
C GLU A 180 -10.61 14.76 -11.77
N TYR A 181 -9.91 13.64 -11.54
CA TYR A 181 -9.89 12.96 -10.25
C TYR A 181 -9.39 13.89 -9.14
N MET A 182 -8.22 14.48 -9.32
CA MET A 182 -7.65 15.41 -8.35
C MET A 182 -8.53 16.64 -8.12
N ASN A 183 -9.14 17.18 -9.17
CA ASN A 183 -10.07 18.31 -9.04
C ASN A 183 -11.30 17.96 -8.20
N ARG A 184 -11.87 16.77 -8.39
CA ARG A 184 -13.01 16.30 -7.59
C ARG A 184 -12.64 16.12 -6.13
N VAL A 185 -11.52 15.45 -5.87
CA VAL A 185 -11.02 15.26 -4.50
C VAL A 185 -10.72 16.60 -3.86
N HIS A 186 -9.99 17.48 -4.56
CA HIS A 186 -9.65 18.82 -4.06
C HIS A 186 -10.90 19.65 -3.69
N LYS A 187 -11.90 19.64 -4.57
CA LYS A 187 -13.18 20.32 -4.29
C LYS A 187 -13.81 19.74 -3.02
N HIS A 188 -13.88 18.43 -2.90
CA HIS A 188 -14.50 17.78 -1.76
C HIS A 188 -13.75 18.05 -0.44
N VAL A 189 -12.43 17.98 -0.47
CA VAL A 189 -11.59 18.33 0.68
C VAL A 189 -11.84 19.78 1.14
N ASN A 190 -11.92 20.72 0.18
CA ASN A 190 -12.25 22.13 0.47
C ASN A 190 -13.66 22.26 1.05
N ASP A 191 -14.64 21.55 0.52
CA ASP A 191 -16.03 21.57 1.02
C ASP A 191 -16.08 21.04 2.47
N LEU A 192 -15.32 19.97 2.80
CA LEU A 192 -15.22 19.45 4.16
C LEU A 192 -14.55 20.44 5.12
N HIS A 193 -13.48 21.11 4.70
CA HIS A 193 -12.85 22.16 5.49
C HIS A 193 -13.76 23.37 5.70
N ALA A 194 -14.44 23.81 4.64
CA ALA A 194 -15.40 24.92 4.73
C ALA A 194 -16.57 24.58 5.68
N ALA A 195 -16.98 23.33 5.73
CA ALA A 195 -17.99 22.84 6.66
C ALA A 195 -17.48 22.73 8.11
N GLY A 196 -16.17 22.75 8.34
CA GLY A 196 -15.54 22.72 9.66
C GLY A 196 -15.26 21.32 10.22
N TRP A 197 -15.11 20.30 9.36
CA TRP A 197 -14.82 18.95 9.81
C TRP A 197 -13.43 18.76 10.48
N GLY A 198 -12.51 19.70 10.30
CA GLY A 198 -11.13 19.58 10.75
C GLY A 198 -10.27 18.82 9.75
N ASN A 199 -9.52 17.83 10.19
CA ASN A 199 -8.66 17.04 9.30
C ASN A 199 -9.48 16.18 8.35
N VAL A 200 -8.96 15.98 7.14
CA VAL A 200 -9.56 15.14 6.11
C VAL A 200 -8.70 13.90 5.90
N MET A 201 -9.32 12.74 6.04
CA MET A 201 -8.71 11.43 5.80
C MET A 201 -9.25 10.85 4.50
N ALA A 202 -8.46 10.00 3.87
CA ALA A 202 -8.89 9.12 2.81
C ALA A 202 -8.58 7.68 3.18
N THR A 203 -9.59 6.85 3.27
CA THR A 203 -9.44 5.40 3.25
C THR A 203 -9.48 4.96 1.79
N SER A 204 -8.33 4.81 1.16
CA SER A 204 -8.24 4.52 -0.27
C SER A 204 -8.10 3.03 -0.51
N ALA A 205 -9.04 2.47 -1.25
CA ALA A 205 -9.04 1.06 -1.64
C ALA A 205 -8.05 0.74 -2.77
N ASN A 206 -7.32 1.72 -3.24
CA ASN A 206 -6.45 1.54 -4.39
C ASN A 206 -5.18 2.40 -4.34
N PHE A 207 -4.35 2.21 -5.34
CA PHE A 207 -3.07 2.88 -5.47
C PHE A 207 -3.16 4.36 -5.92
N SER A 208 -4.36 4.94 -5.98
CA SER A 208 -4.58 6.36 -6.29
C SER A 208 -4.50 7.28 -5.06
N LEU A 209 -4.19 6.76 -3.90
CA LEU A 209 -4.02 7.53 -2.66
C LEU A 209 -3.05 8.71 -2.81
N ASP A 210 -2.03 8.58 -3.66
CA ASP A 210 -1.09 9.66 -3.96
C ASP A 210 -1.76 10.87 -4.64
N TYR A 211 -2.71 10.65 -5.53
CA TYR A 211 -3.51 11.72 -6.12
C TYR A 211 -4.45 12.36 -5.10
N GLU A 212 -5.02 11.56 -4.20
CA GLU A 212 -5.88 12.05 -3.12
C GLU A 212 -5.09 12.93 -2.15
N VAL A 213 -3.87 12.53 -1.81
CA VAL A 213 -2.97 13.34 -0.95
C VAL A 213 -2.52 14.60 -1.68
N ALA A 214 -2.16 14.51 -2.97
CA ALA A 214 -1.82 15.68 -3.78
C ALA A 214 -2.99 16.68 -3.84
N ALA A 215 -4.22 16.17 -3.90
CA ALA A 215 -5.42 16.99 -3.92
C ALA A 215 -5.80 17.60 -2.56
N GLY A 216 -5.10 17.27 -1.47
CA GLY A 216 -5.26 17.93 -0.18
C GLY A 216 -5.62 17.06 1.01
N THR A 217 -5.75 15.76 0.85
CA THR A 217 -5.95 14.83 1.96
C THR A 217 -4.77 14.88 2.92
N GLU A 218 -5.05 14.89 4.22
CA GLU A 218 -4.06 15.16 5.26
C GLU A 218 -3.59 13.92 6.00
N ILE A 219 -4.47 12.92 6.08
CA ILE A 219 -4.16 11.65 6.74
C ILE A 219 -4.38 10.52 5.73
N PRO A 220 -3.31 10.08 5.06
CA PRO A 220 -3.41 8.97 4.13
C PRO A 220 -3.62 7.66 4.88
N CYS A 221 -4.70 6.98 4.56
CA CYS A 221 -4.99 5.63 5.03
C CYS A 221 -5.21 4.73 3.81
N THR A 222 -4.60 3.56 3.82
CA THR A 222 -4.97 2.51 2.88
C THR A 222 -6.08 1.66 3.49
N GLU A 223 -7.01 1.22 2.65
CA GLU A 223 -7.89 0.13 3.01
C GLU A 223 -7.15 -1.18 2.81
N ASP A 224 -6.86 -1.83 3.91
CA ASP A 224 -6.02 -3.02 3.92
C ASP A 224 -6.86 -4.29 3.80
N PHE A 225 -7.04 -4.70 2.59
CA PHE A 225 -7.75 -5.93 2.28
C PHE A 225 -6.92 -7.16 2.63
N PRO A 226 -7.56 -8.25 3.05
CA PRO A 226 -6.87 -9.51 3.34
C PRO A 226 -6.18 -10.14 2.13
N PHE A 227 -6.52 -9.73 0.91
CA PHE A 227 -5.89 -10.18 -0.32
C PHE A 227 -4.88 -9.18 -0.90
N GLY A 228 -4.67 -8.05 -0.24
CA GLY A 228 -3.65 -7.07 -0.57
C GLY A 228 -2.34 -7.30 0.17
N ASP A 229 -1.26 -6.73 -0.31
CA ASP A 229 0.03 -6.69 0.39
C ASP A 229 0.04 -5.51 1.37
N LEU A 230 -0.14 -5.81 2.66
CA LEU A 230 -0.24 -4.79 3.71
C LEU A 230 1.08 -4.06 3.95
N THR A 231 2.20 -4.69 3.65
CA THR A 231 3.52 -4.05 3.75
C THR A 231 3.70 -3.01 2.66
N LEU A 232 3.30 -3.34 1.43
CA LEU A 232 3.34 -2.42 0.30
C LEU A 232 2.33 -1.26 0.48
N ALA A 233 1.14 -1.53 1.01
CA ALA A 233 0.16 -0.51 1.38
C ALA A 233 0.73 0.47 2.42
N SER A 234 1.43 -0.05 3.44
CA SER A 234 2.14 0.78 4.42
C SER A 234 3.26 1.62 3.79
N ALA A 235 3.97 1.05 2.80
CA ALA A 235 5.02 1.77 2.08
C ALA A 235 4.47 2.98 1.32
N LEU A 236 3.28 2.88 0.73
CA LEU A 236 2.61 4.00 0.07
C LEU A 236 2.20 5.08 1.07
N SER A 237 1.45 4.73 2.10
CA SER A 237 0.97 5.71 3.10
C SER A 237 2.13 6.41 3.80
N ARG A 238 3.18 5.67 4.20
CA ARG A 238 4.36 6.24 4.85
C ARG A 238 5.21 7.09 3.90
N GLY A 239 5.36 6.67 2.65
CA GLY A 239 6.04 7.46 1.61
C GLY A 239 5.36 8.80 1.39
N LEU A 240 4.04 8.82 1.27
CA LEU A 240 3.25 10.05 1.13
C LEU A 240 3.30 10.93 2.39
N TYR A 241 3.22 10.32 3.57
CA TYR A 241 3.41 11.03 4.84
C TYR A 241 4.73 11.84 4.83
N ARG A 242 5.84 11.21 4.43
CA ARG A 242 7.15 11.89 4.34
C ARG A 242 7.21 12.92 3.23
N GLN A 243 6.71 12.55 2.04
CA GLN A 243 6.77 13.41 0.84
C GLN A 243 6.01 14.73 1.03
N TYR A 244 4.89 14.70 1.73
CA TYR A 244 4.03 15.87 1.94
C TYR A 244 4.15 16.45 3.35
N ASN A 245 5.04 15.90 4.20
CA ASN A 245 5.20 16.31 5.59
C ASN A 245 3.86 16.38 6.34
N LEU A 246 3.12 15.28 6.28
CA LEU A 246 1.78 15.16 6.84
C LEU A 246 1.84 14.97 8.38
N PRO A 247 0.74 15.20 9.10
CA PRO A 247 0.71 15.04 10.55
C PRO A 247 0.86 13.59 11.01
N MET A 248 0.25 12.66 10.27
CA MET A 248 0.32 11.22 10.50
C MET A 248 -0.14 10.45 9.27
N TRP A 249 0.01 9.14 9.32
CA TRP A 249 -0.62 8.20 8.39
C TRP A 249 -1.27 7.05 9.15
N GLY A 250 -2.18 6.36 8.50
CA GLY A 250 -2.96 5.30 9.12
C GLY A 250 -3.30 4.15 8.19
N ALA A 251 -4.11 3.26 8.71
CA ALA A 251 -4.64 2.11 8.01
C ALA A 251 -6.06 1.81 8.45
N HIS A 252 -6.86 1.34 7.53
CA HIS A 252 -8.20 0.83 7.72
C HIS A 252 -8.19 -0.66 7.40
N LEU A 253 -8.27 -1.50 8.44
CA LEU A 253 -8.15 -2.94 8.31
C LEU A 253 -9.51 -3.58 8.01
N ALA A 254 -9.69 -4.03 6.79
CA ALA A 254 -10.94 -4.63 6.30
C ALA A 254 -10.91 -6.18 6.34
N HIS A 255 -10.34 -6.74 7.39
CA HIS A 255 -10.04 -8.18 7.47
C HIS A 255 -11.25 -9.10 7.56
N GLU A 256 -12.34 -8.65 8.16
CA GLU A 256 -13.54 -9.46 8.35
C GLU A 256 -14.38 -9.59 7.10
N TRP A 257 -14.31 -8.59 6.21
CA TRP A 257 -15.17 -8.50 5.04
C TRP A 257 -14.79 -9.45 3.93
N TYR A 258 -13.55 -9.33 3.53
CA TYR A 258 -13.04 -9.94 2.32
C TYR A 258 -12.14 -11.11 2.63
N SER A 259 -12.10 -11.52 3.89
CA SER A 259 -11.24 -12.64 4.20
C SER A 259 -11.83 -13.89 3.59
N TRP A 260 -11.18 -14.35 2.57
CA TRP A 260 -11.37 -15.68 2.02
C TRP A 260 -11.03 -16.78 3.05
N ILE A 261 -10.63 -16.37 4.25
CA ILE A 261 -10.41 -17.25 5.38
C ILE A 261 -11.71 -17.33 6.18
N PRO A 262 -12.33 -18.51 6.30
CA PRO A 262 -13.50 -18.70 7.13
C PRO A 262 -13.29 -18.27 8.57
N HIS A 263 -14.33 -17.79 9.24
CA HIS A 263 -14.25 -17.36 10.64
C HIS A 263 -13.81 -18.48 11.61
N LYS A 264 -14.04 -19.74 11.24
CA LYS A 264 -13.60 -20.92 11.99
C LYS A 264 -12.11 -21.26 11.76
N ASN A 265 -11.46 -20.66 10.76
CA ASN A 265 -10.04 -20.89 10.50
C ASN A 265 -9.21 -20.29 11.65
N PRO A 266 -8.30 -21.07 12.26
CA PRO A 266 -7.50 -20.61 13.39
C PRO A 266 -6.56 -19.44 13.04
N TYR A 267 -6.17 -19.30 11.79
CA TYR A 267 -5.27 -18.24 11.34
C TYR A 267 -5.96 -16.89 11.15
N LYS A 268 -7.29 -16.82 11.06
CA LYS A 268 -8.00 -15.57 10.83
C LYS A 268 -7.69 -14.51 11.89
N MET A 269 -7.72 -14.89 13.15
CA MET A 269 -7.40 -13.96 14.24
C MET A 269 -5.91 -13.64 14.31
N LYS A 270 -5.05 -14.60 13.95
CA LYS A 270 -3.60 -14.37 13.87
C LYS A 270 -3.23 -13.39 12.76
N THR A 271 -3.89 -13.44 11.60
CA THR A 271 -3.65 -12.48 10.52
C THR A 271 -4.09 -11.08 10.91
N LEU A 272 -5.18 -10.92 11.64
CA LEU A 272 -5.59 -9.63 12.18
C LEU A 272 -4.58 -9.10 13.20
N GLU A 273 -4.13 -9.94 14.12
CA GLU A 273 -3.08 -9.61 15.09
C GLU A 273 -1.79 -9.17 14.38
N THR A 274 -1.34 -9.95 13.39
CA THR A 274 -0.17 -9.62 12.56
C THR A 274 -0.33 -8.26 11.89
N ALA A 275 -1.51 -7.94 11.36
CA ALA A 275 -1.78 -6.65 10.73
C ALA A 275 -1.60 -5.49 11.71
N PHE A 276 -2.10 -5.60 12.93
CA PHE A 276 -1.90 -4.58 13.97
C PHE A 276 -0.42 -4.36 14.30
N TYR A 277 0.35 -5.44 14.55
CA TYR A 277 1.78 -5.33 14.82
C TYR A 277 2.57 -4.80 13.62
N LEU A 278 2.22 -5.21 12.39
CA LEU A 278 2.81 -4.70 11.18
C LEU A 278 2.62 -3.17 11.07
N LYS A 279 1.40 -2.69 11.31
CA LYS A 279 1.13 -1.24 11.27
C LYS A 279 1.88 -0.48 12.36
N TYR A 280 1.92 -1.03 13.57
CA TYR A 280 2.69 -0.45 14.68
C TYR A 280 4.18 -0.33 14.34
N MET A 281 4.81 -1.42 13.92
CA MET A 281 6.24 -1.43 13.63
C MET A 281 6.62 -0.70 12.34
N THR A 282 5.67 -0.41 11.47
CA THR A 282 5.91 0.39 10.26
C THR A 282 5.59 1.88 10.44
N GLY A 283 5.14 2.29 11.61
CA GLY A 283 5.00 3.69 12.01
C GLY A 283 3.63 4.32 11.81
N ALA A 284 2.58 3.52 11.57
CA ALA A 284 1.21 4.02 11.55
C ALA A 284 0.80 4.59 12.91
N LYS A 285 0.10 5.72 12.90
CA LYS A 285 -0.43 6.34 14.12
C LYS A 285 -1.93 6.14 14.29
N LEU A 286 -2.64 5.81 13.23
CA LEU A 286 -4.07 5.51 13.22
C LEU A 286 -4.28 4.12 12.65
N ILE A 287 -4.88 3.21 13.43
CA ILE A 287 -5.17 1.84 13.00
C ILE A 287 -6.61 1.54 13.35
N ILE A 288 -7.47 1.49 12.36
CA ILE A 288 -8.91 1.24 12.52
C ILE A 288 -9.23 -0.14 11.95
N ASN A 289 -9.80 -1.01 12.75
CA ASN A 289 -10.45 -2.20 12.25
C ASN A 289 -11.85 -1.86 11.77
N GLU A 290 -12.18 -2.14 10.54
CA GLU A 290 -13.43 -1.69 9.92
C GLU A 290 -14.65 -2.21 10.66
N SER A 291 -14.77 -3.51 10.82
CA SER A 291 -15.87 -4.12 11.56
C SER A 291 -15.47 -5.47 12.20
N GLY A 292 -16.41 -6.33 12.51
CA GLY A 292 -16.14 -7.59 13.19
C GLY A 292 -16.19 -7.51 14.72
N ASN A 293 -15.96 -6.35 15.28
CA ASN A 293 -15.98 -6.13 16.73
C ASN A 293 -17.40 -5.97 17.28
N TRP A 294 -18.20 -5.22 16.54
CA TRP A 294 -19.56 -4.83 16.91
C TRP A 294 -20.59 -5.38 15.94
N GLN A 295 -20.19 -5.51 14.69
CA GLN A 295 -20.98 -6.07 13.61
C GLN A 295 -20.12 -6.99 12.79
N LEU A 296 -20.63 -8.18 12.50
CA LEU A 296 -20.03 -9.06 11.52
C LEU A 296 -20.75 -8.85 10.20
N GLN A 297 -20.01 -8.33 9.27
CA GLN A 297 -20.47 -8.32 7.90
C GLN A 297 -20.21 -9.69 7.27
N SER A 298 -21.09 -10.10 6.38
CA SER A 298 -20.93 -11.41 5.77
C SER A 298 -19.64 -11.49 4.98
N SER A 299 -18.79 -12.40 5.33
CA SER A 299 -17.67 -12.77 4.48
C SER A 299 -18.15 -13.63 3.31
N LEU A 300 -17.40 -13.62 2.22
CA LEU A 300 -17.60 -14.51 1.08
C LEU A 300 -17.10 -15.96 1.37
N CYS A 301 -16.96 -16.32 2.62
CA CYS A 301 -16.47 -17.61 3.08
C CYS A 301 -17.54 -18.70 2.96
N GLU A 302 -17.12 -19.97 3.04
CA GLU A 302 -18.00 -21.13 3.02
C GLU A 302 -19.10 -21.10 4.07
N ASP A 303 -18.83 -20.50 5.22
CA ASP A 303 -19.76 -20.31 6.33
C ASP A 303 -20.49 -18.96 6.27
N SER A 304 -20.48 -18.29 5.13
CA SER A 304 -21.14 -17.01 4.91
C SER A 304 -22.65 -17.15 4.78
N PRO A 305 -23.41 -16.16 5.29
CA PRO A 305 -24.85 -16.04 4.99
C PRO A 305 -25.21 -16.00 3.50
N MET A 306 -24.23 -15.72 2.65
CA MET A 306 -24.38 -15.76 1.18
C MET A 306 -24.95 -17.06 0.63
N SER A 307 -24.68 -18.18 1.30
CA SER A 307 -25.24 -19.47 0.90
C SER A 307 -26.77 -19.51 0.99
N LEU A 308 -27.37 -18.64 1.78
CA LEU A 308 -28.82 -18.53 1.96
C LEU A 308 -29.48 -17.58 0.97
N MET A 309 -28.70 -16.85 0.17
CA MET A 309 -29.25 -15.93 -0.80
C MET A 309 -30.00 -16.67 -1.90
N PRO A 310 -31.24 -16.25 -2.21
CA PRO A 310 -31.97 -16.75 -3.35
C PRO A 310 -31.14 -16.60 -4.65
N LYS A 311 -31.13 -17.64 -5.49
CA LYS A 311 -30.34 -17.65 -6.74
C LYS A 311 -30.48 -16.40 -7.62
N PRO A 312 -31.68 -15.78 -7.76
CA PRO A 312 -31.86 -14.59 -8.57
C PRO A 312 -30.98 -13.40 -8.15
N PHE A 313 -30.61 -13.30 -6.87
CA PHE A 313 -29.86 -12.16 -6.32
C PHE A 313 -28.34 -12.38 -6.28
N ARG A 314 -27.86 -13.43 -6.91
CA ARG A 314 -26.42 -13.73 -6.98
C ARG A 314 -25.70 -13.05 -8.12
N LYS A 315 -26.40 -12.30 -8.98
CA LYS A 315 -25.84 -11.54 -10.10
C LYS A 315 -25.98 -10.05 -9.88
N MET A 316 -24.98 -9.30 -10.30
CA MET A 316 -24.92 -7.84 -10.19
C MET A 316 -26.06 -7.08 -10.88
N SER A 317 -26.71 -7.72 -11.85
CA SER A 317 -27.80 -7.10 -12.62
C SER A 317 -29.15 -7.13 -11.90
N ASP A 318 -29.24 -7.79 -10.77
CA ASP A 318 -30.51 -8.08 -10.14
C ASP A 318 -30.99 -6.87 -9.32
N LYS A 319 -32.25 -6.48 -9.48
CA LYS A 319 -32.87 -5.36 -8.76
C LYS A 319 -33.12 -5.74 -7.28
N ILE A 320 -32.06 -5.87 -6.52
CA ILE A 320 -32.09 -6.31 -5.10
C ILE A 320 -32.92 -5.34 -4.26
N SER A 321 -32.86 -4.07 -4.53
CA SER A 321 -33.56 -3.02 -3.78
C SER A 321 -35.02 -2.82 -4.19
N SER A 322 -35.55 -3.61 -5.12
CA SER A 322 -36.95 -3.46 -5.52
C SER A 322 -37.91 -3.89 -4.39
N PRO A 323 -39.06 -3.20 -4.24
CA PRO A 323 -40.06 -3.57 -3.22
C PRO A 323 -40.56 -5.02 -3.34
N GLU A 324 -40.59 -5.55 -4.55
CA GLU A 324 -41.05 -6.91 -4.86
C GLU A 324 -40.12 -8.00 -4.29
N ASN A 325 -38.82 -7.70 -4.19
CA ASN A 325 -37.80 -8.61 -3.70
C ASN A 325 -37.62 -8.56 -2.18
N ARG A 326 -38.19 -7.55 -1.53
CA ARG A 326 -38.02 -7.33 -0.09
C ARG A 326 -38.46 -8.52 0.77
N PRO A 327 -39.60 -9.20 0.54
CA PRO A 327 -39.97 -10.36 1.35
C PRO A 327 -38.99 -11.52 1.26
N LEU A 328 -38.39 -11.73 0.09
CA LEU A 328 -37.37 -12.79 -0.10
C LEU A 328 -36.09 -12.48 0.65
N LEU A 329 -35.68 -11.22 0.67
CA LEU A 329 -34.49 -10.78 1.40
C LEU A 329 -34.71 -10.83 2.91
N GLU A 330 -35.89 -10.48 3.39
CA GLU A 330 -36.28 -10.59 4.80
C GLU A 330 -36.32 -12.04 5.27
N ALA A 331 -36.82 -12.95 4.46
CA ALA A 331 -36.81 -14.39 4.75
C ALA A 331 -35.38 -14.94 4.82
N ALA A 332 -34.52 -14.62 3.84
CA ALA A 332 -33.13 -15.04 3.83
C ALA A 332 -32.36 -14.45 5.03
N SER A 333 -32.66 -13.23 5.40
CA SER A 333 -32.09 -12.57 6.58
C SER A 333 -32.51 -13.27 7.88
N ALA A 334 -33.77 -13.60 8.04
CA ALA A 334 -34.27 -14.32 9.20
C ALA A 334 -33.65 -15.70 9.36
N GLU A 335 -33.44 -16.39 8.25
CA GLU A 335 -32.75 -17.70 8.23
C GLU A 335 -31.27 -17.56 8.54
N ALA A 336 -30.59 -16.54 7.98
CA ALA A 336 -29.21 -16.23 8.30
C ALA A 336 -28.99 -16.00 9.80
N LYS A 337 -29.89 -15.27 10.44
CA LYS A 337 -29.85 -15.04 11.90
C LYS A 337 -29.95 -16.33 12.71
N LYS A 338 -30.76 -17.27 12.28
CA LYS A 338 -30.89 -18.57 12.96
C LYS A 338 -29.64 -19.43 12.77
N LYS A 339 -29.03 -19.36 11.61
CA LYS A 339 -27.91 -20.23 11.23
C LYS A 339 -26.55 -19.68 11.68
N PHE A 340 -26.38 -18.36 11.72
CA PHE A 340 -25.10 -17.72 11.96
C PHE A 340 -25.14 -16.85 13.22
N SER A 341 -24.71 -17.41 14.34
CA SER A 341 -24.67 -16.73 15.64
C SER A 341 -23.61 -15.62 15.75
N TYR A 342 -22.73 -15.47 14.76
CA TYR A 342 -21.65 -14.49 14.75
C TYR A 342 -22.02 -13.13 14.13
N ILE A 343 -23.28 -12.92 13.77
CA ILE A 343 -23.77 -11.64 13.23
C ILE A 343 -23.97 -10.60 14.35
N ASP A 344 -24.01 -11.04 15.59
CA ASP A 344 -24.21 -10.19 16.77
C ASP A 344 -22.86 -9.86 17.45
N TYR A 345 -22.70 -8.60 17.91
CA TYR A 345 -21.51 -8.18 18.68
C TYR A 345 -21.35 -8.96 20.01
N ARG A 346 -22.39 -9.58 20.52
CA ARG A 346 -22.37 -10.51 21.67
C ARG A 346 -21.91 -11.91 21.30
N SER A 347 -21.76 -12.20 20.00
CA SER A 347 -21.36 -13.53 19.53
C SER A 347 -19.95 -13.90 19.97
N PRO A 348 -19.63 -15.19 20.06
CA PRO A 348 -18.27 -15.65 20.36
C PRO A 348 -17.24 -15.14 19.37
N VAL A 349 -17.59 -15.00 18.09
CA VAL A 349 -16.67 -14.52 17.04
C VAL A 349 -16.38 -13.03 17.22
N ALA A 350 -17.39 -12.19 17.42
CA ALA A 350 -17.20 -10.77 17.69
C ALA A 350 -16.33 -10.53 18.93
N ARG A 351 -16.51 -11.35 19.98
CA ARG A 351 -15.63 -11.31 21.16
C ARG A 351 -14.18 -11.65 20.86
N LYS A 352 -13.92 -12.60 19.94
CA LYS A 352 -12.56 -12.90 19.49
C LYS A 352 -11.91 -11.72 18.76
N TYR A 353 -12.65 -11.03 17.88
CA TYR A 353 -12.17 -9.80 17.23
C TYR A 353 -11.82 -8.74 18.27
N ARG A 354 -12.74 -8.45 19.20
CA ARG A 354 -12.48 -7.48 20.26
C ARG A 354 -11.29 -7.87 21.12
N LYS A 355 -11.12 -9.16 21.41
CA LYS A 355 -9.98 -9.63 22.19
C LYS A 355 -8.64 -9.32 21.50
N VAL A 356 -8.52 -9.52 20.19
CA VAL A 356 -7.28 -9.19 19.45
C VAL A 356 -6.96 -7.71 19.61
N ILE A 357 -7.95 -6.83 19.43
CA ILE A 357 -7.75 -5.38 19.56
C ILE A 357 -7.44 -5.00 21.01
N SER A 358 -8.11 -5.61 21.95
CA SER A 358 -7.89 -5.37 23.38
C SER A 358 -6.50 -5.79 23.83
N ASP A 359 -6.04 -6.96 23.42
CA ASP A 359 -4.69 -7.46 23.70
C ASP A 359 -3.62 -6.53 23.08
N PHE A 360 -3.81 -6.13 21.84
CA PHE A 360 -2.93 -5.15 21.19
C PHE A 360 -2.96 -3.78 21.87
N THR A 361 -4.13 -3.31 22.30
CA THR A 361 -4.26 -2.05 23.04
C THR A 361 -3.52 -2.13 24.38
N ALA A 362 -3.64 -3.26 25.08
CA ALA A 362 -2.91 -3.49 26.32
C ALA A 362 -1.39 -3.52 26.11
N PHE A 363 -0.94 -4.11 25.00
CA PHE A 363 0.45 -4.06 24.58
C PHE A 363 0.90 -2.59 24.35
N CYS A 364 0.15 -1.80 23.60
CA CYS A 364 0.48 -0.41 23.29
C CYS A 364 0.48 0.52 24.52
N ARG A 365 -0.26 0.18 25.58
CA ARG A 365 -0.19 0.92 26.85
C ARG A 365 1.17 0.71 27.55
N LYS A 366 1.76 -0.46 27.41
CA LYS A 366 3.11 -0.78 27.93
C LYS A 366 4.23 -0.32 27.00
N HIS A 367 3.96 -0.35 25.71
CA HIS A 367 4.87 0.00 24.63
C HIS A 367 4.21 1.08 23.75
N PRO A 368 4.33 2.37 24.11
CA PRO A 368 3.84 3.47 23.29
C PRO A 368 4.43 3.42 21.88
N ALA A 369 3.80 4.09 20.93
CA ALA A 369 4.35 4.17 19.58
C ALA A 369 5.79 4.66 19.62
N PRO A 370 6.68 4.08 18.80
CA PRO A 370 8.05 4.58 18.69
C PRO A 370 8.08 6.05 18.30
N LYS A 371 9.07 6.78 18.81
CA LYS A 371 9.32 8.16 18.39
C LYS A 371 9.79 8.20 16.93
N GLY A 372 9.36 9.20 16.22
CA GLY A 372 9.72 9.39 14.82
C GLY A 372 9.09 8.36 13.87
N GLN A 373 9.83 8.01 12.85
CA GLN A 373 9.44 7.05 11.83
C GLN A 373 10.55 6.00 11.64
N PRO A 374 10.18 4.78 11.24
CA PRO A 374 11.17 3.76 10.97
C PRO A 374 12.07 4.16 9.80
N GLU A 375 13.31 3.70 9.82
CA GLU A 375 14.23 3.90 8.70
C GLU A 375 13.70 3.20 7.45
N ALA A 376 13.65 3.93 6.34
CA ALA A 376 13.41 3.39 5.01
C ALA A 376 14.44 4.03 4.06
N THR A 377 15.50 3.28 3.76
CA THR A 377 16.65 3.81 3.03
C THR A 377 16.50 3.73 1.52
N TRP A 378 15.45 3.07 1.04
CA TRP A 378 15.15 2.93 -0.39
C TRP A 378 13.66 3.11 -0.67
N ALA A 379 13.36 3.45 -1.91
CA ALA A 379 12.00 3.66 -2.35
C ALA A 379 11.75 3.06 -3.73
N ILE A 380 10.50 2.63 -3.95
CA ILE A 380 9.99 2.34 -5.29
C ILE A 380 9.30 3.61 -5.80
N ALA A 381 9.69 4.05 -6.99
CA ALA A 381 9.06 5.17 -7.66
C ALA A 381 7.74 4.72 -8.29
N LYS A 382 6.65 5.32 -7.85
CA LYS A 382 5.36 5.27 -8.55
C LYS A 382 5.34 6.39 -9.57
N GLY A 383 5.36 6.01 -10.83
CA GLY A 383 5.43 6.96 -11.93
C GLY A 383 4.16 7.80 -12.04
N ASN A 384 4.31 8.92 -12.75
CA ASN A 384 3.17 9.74 -13.14
C ASN A 384 2.23 8.91 -14.03
N LEU A 385 0.94 9.02 -13.79
CA LEU A 385 -0.13 8.29 -14.49
C LEU A 385 -0.10 6.75 -14.33
N ASP A 386 0.64 6.25 -13.39
CA ASP A 386 0.59 4.84 -12.99
C ASP A 386 -0.64 4.57 -12.11
N LEU A 387 -1.83 4.67 -12.73
CA LEU A 387 -3.13 4.58 -12.05
C LEU A 387 -3.59 3.16 -11.80
N GLY A 388 -3.15 2.23 -12.62
CA GLY A 388 -3.70 0.88 -12.63
C GLY A 388 -2.75 -0.19 -12.17
N GLY A 389 -1.49 0.16 -11.98
CA GLY A 389 -0.50 -0.88 -11.96
C GLY A 389 -0.17 -1.42 -10.64
N ALA A 390 0.01 -0.59 -9.74
CA ALA A 390 0.54 -1.02 -8.50
C ALA A 390 -0.58 -1.53 -7.63
N SER A 391 -0.90 -2.71 -7.86
CA SER A 391 -1.77 -3.36 -6.98
C SER A 391 -0.96 -3.90 -5.81
N TYR A 392 -1.24 -3.39 -4.63
CA TYR A 392 -0.94 -4.15 -3.43
C TYR A 392 -1.80 -5.44 -3.40
N VAL A 393 -2.52 -5.70 -4.49
CA VAL A 393 -3.23 -6.95 -4.75
C VAL A 393 -2.45 -7.76 -5.79
N PRO A 394 -1.77 -8.83 -5.41
CA PRO A 394 -0.98 -9.65 -6.33
C PRO A 394 -1.83 -10.21 -7.48
N GLY A 395 -1.34 -10.04 -8.69
CA GLY A 395 -1.97 -10.59 -9.89
C GLY A 395 -3.31 -9.96 -10.27
N GLY A 396 -3.68 -8.86 -9.62
CA GLY A 396 -4.94 -8.20 -9.85
C GLY A 396 -4.82 -6.71 -9.99
N ALA A 397 -5.68 -6.17 -10.78
CA ALA A 397 -6.01 -4.78 -10.73
C ALA A 397 -6.61 -4.45 -9.41
N VAL A 398 -6.32 -3.28 -9.04
CA VAL A 398 -7.03 -2.58 -8.02
C VAL A 398 -8.52 -2.60 -8.34
N CYS A 399 -9.30 -3.17 -7.42
CA CYS A 399 -10.76 -3.08 -7.42
C CYS A 399 -11.45 -3.26 -8.79
N GLY A 400 -11.07 -4.26 -9.54
CA GLY A 400 -11.76 -4.58 -10.79
C GLY A 400 -11.48 -3.63 -11.96
N ALA A 401 -10.51 -2.72 -11.85
CA ALA A 401 -10.15 -1.81 -12.94
C ALA A 401 -9.85 -2.54 -14.25
N TYR A 402 -9.36 -3.77 -14.19
CA TYR A 402 -9.07 -4.58 -15.38
C TYR A 402 -10.29 -5.20 -16.06
N ASP A 403 -11.38 -5.41 -15.37
CA ASP A 403 -12.63 -5.78 -16.04
C ASP A 403 -13.16 -4.62 -16.89
N LEU A 404 -12.81 -3.41 -16.52
CA LEU A 404 -13.08 -2.21 -17.30
C LEU A 404 -12.14 -2.06 -18.49
N ALA A 405 -10.95 -2.61 -18.40
CA ALA A 405 -9.90 -2.55 -19.40
C ALA A 405 -10.22 -3.28 -20.71
N LYS A 406 -11.14 -4.22 -20.71
CA LYS A 406 -11.59 -4.90 -21.94
C LYS A 406 -12.09 -3.93 -23.01
N LYS A 407 -12.43 -2.70 -22.63
CA LYS A 407 -12.93 -1.66 -23.52
C LYS A 407 -11.99 -0.47 -23.71
N ASN A 408 -11.00 -0.31 -22.83
CA ASN A 408 -10.05 0.81 -22.91
C ASN A 408 -8.63 0.31 -22.71
N PRO A 409 -7.76 0.35 -23.75
CA PRO A 409 -6.40 -0.13 -23.69
C PRO A 409 -5.53 0.59 -22.63
N ASN A 410 -5.89 1.81 -22.24
CA ASN A 410 -5.20 2.55 -21.18
C ASN A 410 -5.32 1.92 -19.79
N TRP A 411 -6.22 0.99 -19.60
CA TRP A 411 -6.45 0.29 -18.34
C TRP A 411 -6.03 -1.18 -18.39
N MET A 412 -5.47 -1.64 -19.52
CA MET A 412 -5.07 -3.05 -19.63
C MET A 412 -3.89 -3.36 -18.73
N ASN A 413 -4.00 -4.49 -18.04
CA ASN A 413 -2.86 -5.10 -17.37
C ASN A 413 -1.82 -5.48 -18.42
N GLY A 414 -0.62 -4.98 -18.26
CA GLY A 414 0.45 -5.16 -19.23
C GLY A 414 1.81 -5.28 -18.57
N ILE A 415 2.84 -5.07 -19.36
CA ILE A 415 4.24 -5.17 -18.91
C ILE A 415 4.56 -4.22 -17.72
N PRO A 416 4.02 -2.98 -17.65
CA PRO A 416 4.25 -2.11 -16.49
C PRO A 416 3.76 -2.72 -15.17
N GLU A 417 2.57 -3.33 -15.17
CA GLU A 417 2.00 -3.97 -13.97
C GLU A 417 2.75 -5.24 -13.59
N MET A 418 3.12 -6.05 -14.58
CA MET A 418 3.98 -7.23 -14.38
C MET A 418 5.34 -6.83 -13.82
N SER A 419 5.83 -5.63 -14.16
CA SER A 419 7.10 -5.12 -13.66
C SER A 419 7.03 -4.78 -12.16
N TRP A 420 5.93 -4.24 -11.67
CA TRP A 420 5.70 -4.11 -10.24
C TRP A 420 5.79 -5.45 -9.52
N GLU A 421 5.15 -6.46 -10.07
CA GLU A 421 5.14 -7.80 -9.49
C GLU A 421 6.56 -8.42 -9.51
N THR A 422 7.29 -8.25 -10.60
CA THR A 422 8.68 -8.71 -10.74
C THR A 422 9.60 -8.05 -9.70
N VAL A 423 9.52 -6.73 -9.57
CA VAL A 423 10.33 -5.98 -8.59
C VAL A 423 9.97 -6.39 -7.17
N ARG A 424 8.67 -6.46 -6.87
CA ARG A 424 8.19 -6.87 -5.57
C ARG A 424 8.69 -8.27 -5.19
N LYS A 425 8.56 -9.26 -6.06
CA LYS A 425 9.09 -10.61 -5.84
C LYS A 425 10.61 -10.62 -5.60
N ALA A 426 11.34 -9.73 -6.26
CA ALA A 426 12.77 -9.64 -6.10
C ALA A 426 13.19 -9.10 -4.74
N VAL A 427 12.56 -8.03 -4.27
CA VAL A 427 13.03 -7.26 -3.10
C VAL A 427 12.12 -7.34 -1.88
N MET A 428 10.87 -7.75 -2.05
CA MET A 428 9.88 -7.94 -1.00
C MET A 428 9.14 -9.27 -1.24
N PRO A 429 9.83 -10.42 -1.14
CA PRO A 429 9.19 -11.70 -1.35
C PRO A 429 8.02 -11.89 -0.37
N MET A 430 6.92 -12.37 -0.88
CA MET A 430 5.80 -12.77 -0.05
C MET A 430 5.94 -14.23 0.31
N PRO A 431 5.94 -14.56 1.60
CA PRO A 431 5.89 -15.95 2.02
C PRO A 431 4.64 -16.64 1.47
N PRO A 432 4.72 -17.93 1.12
CA PRO A 432 3.54 -18.71 0.75
C PRO A 432 2.54 -18.69 1.91
N MET A 433 1.28 -18.35 1.61
CA MET A 433 0.27 -18.20 2.65
C MET A 433 -0.17 -19.55 3.21
N LEU A 434 -0.30 -19.58 4.53
CA LEU A 434 -0.81 -20.73 5.29
C LEU A 434 -2.35 -20.89 5.23
N ALA A 435 -3.04 -19.92 4.64
CA ALA A 435 -4.48 -19.98 4.49
C ALA A 435 -4.88 -20.87 3.29
N PRO A 436 -5.96 -21.63 3.40
CA PRO A 436 -6.42 -22.53 2.32
C PRO A 436 -6.58 -21.84 0.98
N ASN A 437 -6.90 -20.57 0.98
CA ASN A 437 -7.20 -19.78 -0.21
C ASN A 437 -6.06 -18.87 -0.67
N LYS A 438 -4.92 -18.87 0.00
CA LYS A 438 -3.70 -18.10 -0.36
C LYS A 438 -3.90 -16.59 -0.59
N ASN A 439 -4.82 -15.96 0.12
CA ASN A 439 -5.28 -14.61 -0.22
C ASN A 439 -4.87 -13.52 0.78
N ILE A 440 -4.10 -13.81 1.80
CA ILE A 440 -3.56 -12.79 2.70
C ILE A 440 -2.09 -12.66 2.44
N HIS A 441 -1.64 -11.43 2.23
CA HIS A 441 -0.28 -11.15 1.83
C HIS A 441 0.37 -10.17 2.79
N PHE A 442 1.42 -10.65 3.42
CA PHE A 442 2.40 -9.84 4.12
C PHE A 442 3.72 -10.08 3.43
N SER A 443 4.39 -9.04 3.00
CA SER A 443 5.73 -9.18 2.45
C SER A 443 6.77 -8.73 3.46
N ALA A 444 7.93 -9.34 3.41
CA ALA A 444 9.09 -8.93 4.17
C ALA A 444 10.25 -8.67 3.22
N SER A 445 11.18 -7.84 3.63
CA SER A 445 12.37 -7.56 2.84
C SER A 445 13.62 -7.70 3.71
N PRO A 446 14.60 -8.50 3.29
CA PRO A 446 15.90 -8.57 3.96
C PRO A 446 16.72 -7.27 3.79
N TYR A 447 16.19 -6.33 3.03
CA TYR A 447 16.83 -5.03 2.76
C TYR A 447 16.21 -3.88 3.56
N GLY A 448 15.29 -4.18 4.46
CA GLY A 448 14.56 -3.20 5.27
C GLY A 448 13.26 -2.71 4.64
N LEU A 449 12.64 -1.75 5.30
CA LEU A 449 11.42 -1.12 4.81
C LEU A 449 11.72 -0.29 3.57
N CYS A 450 10.82 -0.32 2.60
CA CYS A 450 10.78 0.64 1.51
C CYS A 450 9.64 1.62 1.69
N ASP A 451 9.76 2.78 1.07
CA ASP A 451 8.66 3.69 0.81
C ASP A 451 8.25 3.63 -0.67
N ILE A 452 7.06 4.11 -0.97
CA ILE A 452 6.68 4.43 -2.33
C ILE A 452 6.67 5.95 -2.46
N VAL A 453 7.49 6.45 -3.37
CA VAL A 453 7.56 7.87 -3.72
C VAL A 453 6.74 8.11 -4.97
N SER A 454 5.78 9.01 -4.90
CA SER A 454 4.93 9.32 -6.03
C SER A 454 5.47 10.47 -6.86
N PHE A 455 5.53 10.26 -8.16
CA PHE A 455 5.79 11.28 -9.17
C PHE A 455 4.50 11.74 -9.87
N ALA A 456 3.35 11.50 -9.26
CA ALA A 456 2.05 11.84 -9.83
C ALA A 456 1.92 13.34 -10.16
N CYS A 457 2.58 14.18 -9.42
CA CYS A 457 2.35 15.62 -9.44
C CYS A 457 3.62 16.46 -9.35
N ASP A 458 4.71 16.11 -9.91
CA ASP A 458 5.98 16.88 -9.99
C ASP A 458 6.35 17.74 -8.73
N ASN A 459 5.88 17.31 -7.55
CA ASN A 459 6.13 17.99 -6.27
C ASN A 459 7.31 17.41 -5.49
N VAL A 460 7.87 16.34 -5.98
CA VAL A 460 9.10 15.75 -5.45
C VAL A 460 10.26 16.65 -5.74
N THR A 461 11.21 16.74 -4.81
CA THR A 461 12.47 17.48 -5.00
C THR A 461 13.66 16.56 -4.80
N ALA A 462 14.76 16.86 -5.46
CA ALA A 462 16.01 16.10 -5.28
C ALA A 462 16.49 16.14 -3.83
N GLU A 463 16.30 17.26 -3.13
CA GLU A 463 16.63 17.40 -1.70
C GLU A 463 15.83 16.41 -0.84
N HIS A 464 14.50 16.31 -1.07
CA HIS A 464 13.66 15.34 -0.38
C HIS A 464 14.14 13.91 -0.62
N LEU A 465 14.44 13.58 -1.88
CA LEU A 465 14.90 12.25 -2.25
C LEU A 465 16.25 11.92 -1.59
N LEU A 466 17.22 12.83 -1.63
CA LEU A 466 18.54 12.65 -1.03
C LEU A 466 18.49 12.54 0.50
N LYS A 467 17.59 13.30 1.14
CA LYS A 467 17.42 13.27 2.59
C LYS A 467 16.91 11.90 3.08
N ASN A 468 16.04 11.26 2.32
CA ASN A 468 15.31 10.08 2.78
C ASN A 468 15.83 8.77 2.18
N TYR A 469 16.32 8.76 0.94
CA TYR A 469 16.56 7.52 0.21
C TYR A 469 17.95 7.48 -0.42
N LYS A 470 18.67 6.40 -0.14
CA LYS A 470 19.96 6.09 -0.79
C LYS A 470 19.75 5.53 -2.20
N VAL A 471 18.63 4.82 -2.40
CA VAL A 471 18.28 4.17 -3.67
C VAL A 471 16.83 4.43 -4.02
N ILE A 472 16.58 4.76 -5.28
CA ILE A 472 15.24 4.85 -5.87
C ILE A 472 15.17 3.90 -7.06
N MET A 473 14.07 3.13 -7.14
CA MET A 473 13.87 2.11 -8.17
C MET A 473 12.56 2.37 -8.90
N PHE A 474 12.64 2.59 -10.22
CA PHE A 474 11.44 2.61 -11.05
C PHE A 474 11.02 1.18 -11.41
N ALA A 475 9.73 0.89 -11.30
CA ALA A 475 9.17 -0.42 -11.60
C ALA A 475 8.12 -0.37 -12.72
N GLY A 476 7.01 0.34 -12.51
CA GLY A 476 5.85 0.38 -13.39
C GLY A 476 5.85 1.54 -14.38
N TRP A 477 4.66 1.90 -14.83
CA TRP A 477 4.48 2.99 -15.78
C TRP A 477 5.05 4.31 -15.25
N ASN A 478 5.66 5.07 -16.16
CA ASN A 478 6.07 6.45 -15.89
C ASN A 478 5.97 7.30 -17.16
N THR A 479 5.49 8.53 -17.00
CA THR A 479 5.61 9.59 -18.00
C THR A 479 6.63 10.60 -17.48
N CYS A 480 7.79 10.68 -18.11
CA CYS A 480 8.89 11.51 -17.68
C CYS A 480 8.76 12.93 -18.22
N SER A 481 8.50 13.91 -17.38
CA SER A 481 8.59 15.32 -17.75
C SER A 481 10.04 15.81 -17.71
N PRO A 482 10.39 16.91 -18.43
CA PRO A 482 11.70 17.53 -18.31
C PRO A 482 12.04 17.94 -16.87
N LYS A 483 11.05 18.34 -16.08
CA LYS A 483 11.20 18.67 -14.65
C LYS A 483 11.57 17.43 -13.84
N GLN A 484 10.85 16.33 -14.03
CA GLN A 484 11.16 15.05 -13.37
C GLN A 484 12.57 14.59 -13.74
N TYR A 485 12.94 14.64 -15.01
CA TYR A 485 14.28 14.29 -15.47
C TYR A 485 15.36 15.10 -14.74
N LYS A 486 15.17 16.41 -14.62
CA LYS A 486 16.11 17.29 -13.89
C LYS A 486 16.23 16.90 -12.41
N ILE A 487 15.11 16.58 -11.76
CA ILE A 487 15.12 16.11 -10.37
C ILE A 487 15.94 14.82 -10.23
N LEU A 488 15.79 13.89 -11.16
CA LEU A 488 16.55 12.62 -11.16
C LEU A 488 18.05 12.87 -11.38
N CYS A 489 18.41 13.79 -12.29
CA CYS A 489 19.81 14.22 -12.47
C CYS A 489 20.40 14.80 -11.20
N ASP A 490 19.70 15.71 -10.54
CA ASP A 490 20.17 16.36 -9.32
C ASP A 490 20.27 15.36 -8.16
N TYR A 491 19.33 14.42 -8.05
CA TYR A 491 19.38 13.33 -7.07
C TYR A 491 20.64 12.46 -7.26
N VAL A 492 20.93 12.03 -8.49
CA VAL A 492 22.10 11.20 -8.76
C VAL A 492 23.39 11.98 -8.53
N LYS A 493 23.49 13.21 -9.06
CA LYS A 493 24.67 14.08 -8.84
C LYS A 493 24.95 14.31 -7.35
N GLY A 494 23.89 14.40 -6.53
CA GLY A 494 23.98 14.58 -5.08
C GLY A 494 24.44 13.34 -4.31
N GLY A 495 24.46 12.16 -4.93
CA GLY A 495 24.89 10.90 -4.30
C GLY A 495 23.84 9.79 -4.26
N GLY A 496 22.65 10.05 -4.78
CA GLY A 496 21.60 9.06 -4.91
C GLY A 496 21.92 7.99 -5.94
N LYS A 497 21.35 6.80 -5.75
CA LYS A 497 21.44 5.68 -6.68
C LYS A 497 20.08 5.43 -7.32
N LEU A 498 20.06 5.32 -8.64
CA LEU A 498 18.83 5.23 -9.42
C LEU A 498 18.79 3.94 -10.23
N VAL A 499 17.72 3.16 -10.10
CA VAL A 499 17.41 2.06 -11.03
C VAL A 499 16.32 2.54 -11.96
N ILE A 500 16.62 2.63 -13.24
CA ILE A 500 15.71 3.15 -14.26
C ILE A 500 15.95 2.47 -15.60
N GLY A 501 14.91 2.33 -16.39
CA GLY A 501 15.01 1.83 -17.75
C GLY A 501 14.52 2.84 -18.77
N MET A 502 14.80 2.57 -20.02
CA MET A 502 14.45 3.45 -21.15
C MET A 502 12.96 3.78 -21.20
N ALA A 503 12.10 2.80 -20.97
CA ALA A 503 10.64 3.01 -20.97
C ALA A 503 10.17 4.00 -19.92
N HIS A 504 10.85 4.08 -18.77
CA HIS A 504 10.51 5.03 -17.70
C HIS A 504 10.84 6.49 -18.06
N LEU A 505 11.67 6.70 -19.07
CA LEU A 505 12.07 8.01 -19.59
C LEU A 505 11.23 8.46 -20.80
N SER A 506 10.14 7.74 -21.11
CA SER A 506 9.17 8.13 -22.12
C SER A 506 8.37 9.36 -21.72
N THR A 507 8.10 10.24 -22.66
CA THR A 507 7.19 11.39 -22.51
C THR A 507 5.76 11.05 -22.89
N ASP A 508 5.47 9.82 -23.29
CA ASP A 508 4.14 9.39 -23.70
C ASP A 508 3.18 9.33 -22.50
N GLU A 509 2.10 10.06 -22.58
CA GLU A 509 1.06 10.10 -21.55
C GLU A 509 -0.01 9.03 -21.75
N GLU A 510 -0.10 8.46 -22.93
CA GLU A 510 -0.93 7.31 -23.21
C GLU A 510 -0.14 6.03 -22.97
N ARG A 511 -0.77 5.03 -22.38
CA ARG A 511 -0.12 3.76 -22.03
C ARG A 511 0.19 2.90 -23.26
N ASN A 512 0.83 3.50 -24.24
CA ASN A 512 1.25 2.85 -25.48
C ASN A 512 2.76 2.63 -25.50
N TYR A 513 3.21 1.63 -24.76
CA TYR A 513 4.63 1.26 -24.67
C TYR A 513 5.11 0.39 -25.85
N THR A 514 4.23 0.04 -26.78
CA THR A 514 4.62 -0.76 -27.96
C THR A 514 5.23 0.07 -29.07
N ASN A 515 5.06 1.39 -29.03
CA ASN A 515 5.55 2.34 -30.02
C ASN A 515 6.53 3.36 -29.43
N LEU A 516 7.37 2.91 -28.51
CA LEU A 516 8.44 3.73 -27.99
C LEU A 516 9.45 4.01 -29.12
N SER A 517 9.90 5.25 -29.21
CA SER A 517 10.92 5.71 -30.18
C SER A 517 11.80 6.77 -29.51
N VAL A 518 12.95 7.05 -30.07
CA VAL A 518 13.86 8.08 -29.55
C VAL A 518 13.15 9.43 -29.37
N GLU A 519 12.29 9.78 -30.32
CA GLU A 519 11.53 11.03 -30.30
C GLU A 519 10.54 11.14 -29.13
N LYS A 520 10.09 10.00 -28.59
CA LYS A 520 9.21 9.93 -27.43
C LYS A 520 9.96 9.87 -26.09
N LEU A 521 11.27 9.79 -26.10
CA LEU A 521 12.06 9.86 -24.89
C LEU A 521 12.25 11.32 -24.46
N VAL A 522 12.36 11.54 -23.17
CA VAL A 522 12.69 12.87 -22.65
C VAL A 522 14.01 13.35 -23.24
N ASN A 523 14.10 14.62 -23.55
CA ASN A 523 15.22 15.23 -24.26
C ASN A 523 15.58 14.51 -25.58
N LYS A 524 14.62 13.81 -26.21
CA LYS A 524 14.83 13.00 -27.43
C LYS A 524 15.98 12.01 -27.30
N GLY A 525 16.04 11.32 -26.17
CA GLY A 525 17.06 10.32 -25.88
C GLY A 525 18.44 10.88 -25.48
N ASP A 526 18.60 12.18 -25.32
CA ASP A 526 19.83 12.76 -24.78
C ASP A 526 19.86 12.59 -23.25
N PHE A 527 20.48 11.51 -22.81
CA PHE A 527 20.66 11.20 -21.39
C PHE A 527 22.08 11.53 -20.89
N THR A 528 22.78 12.42 -21.60
CA THR A 528 24.15 12.83 -21.24
C THR A 528 24.20 13.37 -19.79
N GLU A 529 23.22 14.15 -19.37
CA GLU A 529 23.19 14.72 -18.02
C GLU A 529 22.92 13.67 -16.92
N LEU A 530 22.14 12.64 -17.20
CA LEU A 530 21.77 11.59 -16.24
C LEU A 530 22.76 10.42 -16.28
N CYS A 531 23.06 9.91 -17.46
CA CYS A 531 23.78 8.66 -17.68
C CYS A 531 25.13 8.83 -18.39
N GLY A 532 25.40 9.96 -19.04
CA GLY A 532 26.64 10.18 -19.80
C GLY A 532 26.62 9.65 -21.23
N PHE A 533 25.47 9.37 -21.82
CA PHE A 533 25.28 8.91 -23.18
C PHE A 533 24.00 9.42 -23.83
N LYS A 534 23.91 9.26 -25.15
CA LYS A 534 22.66 9.47 -25.90
C LYS A 534 22.17 8.15 -26.48
N VAL A 535 20.87 8.00 -26.60
CA VAL A 535 20.22 6.93 -27.34
C VAL A 535 19.96 7.46 -28.73
N VAL A 536 20.63 6.88 -29.73
CA VAL A 536 20.58 7.37 -31.13
C VAL A 536 19.75 6.46 -32.05
N GLY A 537 19.23 5.37 -31.55
CA GLY A 537 18.43 4.43 -32.33
C GLY A 537 18.19 3.12 -31.60
N GLU A 538 17.77 2.11 -32.36
CA GLU A 538 17.53 0.76 -31.90
C GLU A 538 18.51 -0.22 -32.54
N THR A 539 18.87 -1.29 -31.81
CA THR A 539 19.58 -2.46 -32.36
C THR A 539 18.58 -3.39 -33.05
N SER A 540 19.10 -4.47 -33.65
CA SER A 540 18.28 -5.63 -33.97
C SER A 540 17.67 -6.21 -32.68
N ARG A 541 16.59 -6.98 -32.81
CA ARG A 541 15.99 -7.65 -31.67
C ARG A 541 16.88 -8.73 -31.11
N LYS A 542 16.97 -8.80 -29.78
CA LYS A 542 17.85 -9.70 -29.04
C LYS A 542 17.02 -10.66 -28.19
N TYR A 543 17.64 -11.78 -27.80
CA TYR A 543 16.93 -12.87 -27.08
C TYR A 543 17.64 -13.32 -25.82
N TRP A 544 18.95 -13.13 -25.73
CA TRP A 544 19.76 -13.66 -24.65
C TRP A 544 20.72 -12.63 -24.09
N ALA A 545 20.78 -12.56 -22.78
CA ALA A 545 21.75 -11.72 -22.10
C ALA A 545 22.62 -12.56 -21.17
N THR A 546 23.86 -12.14 -20.97
CA THR A 546 24.84 -12.82 -20.13
C THR A 546 25.69 -11.81 -19.34
N GLY A 547 26.43 -12.28 -18.37
CA GLY A 547 27.46 -11.48 -17.71
C GLY A 547 28.67 -11.25 -18.64
N PRO A 548 29.24 -10.04 -18.67
CA PRO A 548 30.35 -9.70 -19.57
C PRO A 548 31.69 -10.30 -19.15
N SER A 549 31.79 -10.86 -17.95
CA SER A 549 33.02 -11.40 -17.35
C SER A 549 32.90 -12.89 -17.08
N THR A 550 34.02 -13.61 -16.99
CA THR A 550 34.08 -15.00 -16.55
C THR A 550 33.99 -15.15 -15.03
N GLU A 551 34.07 -14.05 -14.29
CA GLU A 551 33.95 -13.99 -12.84
C GLU A 551 32.52 -13.58 -12.42
N LYS A 552 32.15 -13.89 -11.18
CA LYS A 552 30.90 -13.45 -10.58
C LYS A 552 30.90 -11.92 -10.49
N ASN A 553 29.95 -11.28 -11.16
CA ASN A 553 29.84 -9.82 -11.11
C ASN A 553 29.11 -9.32 -9.86
N CYS A 554 28.99 -7.99 -9.72
CA CYS A 554 28.35 -7.37 -8.56
C CYS A 554 26.85 -7.72 -8.44
N LEU A 555 26.17 -8.11 -9.53
CA LEU A 555 24.78 -8.57 -9.51
C LEU A 555 24.66 -9.98 -8.92
N GLY A 556 25.74 -10.71 -8.79
CA GLY A 556 25.79 -12.00 -8.13
C GLY A 556 25.61 -13.22 -9.03
N PHE A 557 25.56 -13.07 -10.33
CA PHE A 557 25.54 -14.21 -11.25
C PHE A 557 26.91 -14.44 -11.91
N VAL A 558 27.16 -15.72 -12.20
CA VAL A 558 28.40 -16.17 -12.85
C VAL A 558 28.30 -15.93 -14.36
N ALA A 559 29.37 -15.51 -14.97
CA ALA A 559 29.52 -15.47 -16.41
C ALA A 559 29.08 -16.78 -17.06
N ARG A 560 28.57 -16.69 -18.27
CA ARG A 560 27.98 -17.78 -19.06
C ARG A 560 26.60 -18.26 -18.61
N ARG A 561 26.04 -17.77 -17.50
CA ARG A 561 24.62 -17.97 -17.26
C ARG A 561 23.86 -17.10 -18.25
N ARG A 562 23.15 -17.74 -19.16
CA ARG A 562 22.27 -17.08 -20.11
C ARG A 562 20.93 -16.83 -19.48
N PHE A 563 20.40 -15.66 -19.69
CA PHE A 563 19.04 -15.30 -19.31
C PHE A 563 18.25 -15.04 -20.59
N GLY A 564 17.19 -15.81 -20.80
CA GLY A 564 16.23 -15.54 -21.87
C GLY A 564 15.39 -14.32 -21.57
N TYR A 565 14.99 -13.58 -22.59
CA TYR A 565 14.06 -12.48 -22.47
C TYR A 565 13.19 -12.37 -23.73
N MET A 566 12.13 -11.57 -23.65
CA MET A 566 11.33 -11.29 -24.84
C MET A 566 12.23 -10.70 -25.92
N CYS A 567 11.91 -11.05 -27.16
CA CYS A 567 12.55 -10.47 -28.34
C CYS A 567 12.43 -8.94 -28.34
N LEU A 568 13.41 -8.25 -27.79
CA LEU A 568 13.44 -6.80 -27.61
C LEU A 568 14.63 -6.17 -28.32
N PRO A 569 14.46 -5.00 -28.91
CA PRO A 569 15.60 -4.18 -29.33
C PRO A 569 16.23 -3.53 -28.10
N LEU A 570 17.55 -3.32 -28.18
CA LEU A 570 18.30 -2.49 -27.24
C LEU A 570 18.47 -1.09 -27.82
N GLY A 571 18.79 -0.11 -26.98
CA GLY A 571 19.16 1.22 -27.41
C GLY A 571 20.59 1.21 -28.01
N LYS A 572 20.78 1.83 -29.15
CA LYS A 572 22.12 2.18 -29.66
C LYS A 572 22.62 3.38 -28.89
N LEU A 573 23.71 3.21 -28.16
CA LEU A 573 24.27 4.21 -27.26
C LEU A 573 25.45 4.93 -27.87
N GLU A 574 25.43 6.25 -27.81
CA GLU A 574 26.57 7.13 -28.12
C GLU A 574 27.09 7.72 -26.83
N PHE A 575 28.24 7.24 -26.36
CA PHE A 575 28.86 7.65 -25.12
C PHE A 575 29.52 9.01 -25.22
N SER A 576 29.21 9.91 -24.30
CA SER A 576 29.79 11.27 -24.21
C SER A 576 30.67 11.44 -22.96
N ALA A 577 30.51 10.61 -21.94
CA ALA A 577 31.35 10.59 -20.76
C ALA A 577 32.54 9.61 -20.92
N PRO A 578 33.63 9.77 -20.12
CA PRO A 578 34.77 8.86 -20.13
C PRO A 578 34.39 7.41 -19.85
N LYS A 579 35.09 6.45 -20.47
CA LYS A 579 34.79 5.02 -20.38
C LYS A 579 34.80 4.48 -18.94
N GLU A 580 35.63 5.03 -18.05
CA GLU A 580 35.75 4.67 -16.65
C GLU A 580 34.48 4.99 -15.82
N ASN A 581 33.57 5.78 -16.39
CA ASN A 581 32.27 6.06 -15.77
C ASN A 581 31.24 4.96 -16.03
N PHE A 582 31.55 4.00 -16.88
CA PHE A 582 30.63 2.95 -17.29
C PHE A 582 31.14 1.57 -16.90
N GLU A 583 30.21 0.74 -16.42
CA GLU A 583 30.42 -0.68 -16.18
C GLU A 583 29.27 -1.46 -16.79
N GLU A 584 29.57 -2.37 -17.68
CA GLU A 584 28.60 -3.29 -18.26
C GLU A 584 28.33 -4.40 -17.23
N LEU A 585 27.11 -4.44 -16.70
CA LEU A 585 26.68 -5.46 -15.74
C LEU A 585 26.07 -6.68 -16.42
N ALA A 586 25.49 -6.47 -17.59
CA ALA A 586 24.99 -7.50 -18.48
C ALA A 586 25.09 -7.02 -19.92
N VAL A 587 25.35 -7.96 -20.83
CA VAL A 587 25.49 -7.71 -22.28
C VAL A 587 24.64 -8.71 -23.06
N ASP A 588 24.32 -8.39 -24.30
CA ASP A 588 23.78 -9.36 -25.23
C ASP A 588 24.80 -10.47 -25.51
N ASP A 589 24.32 -11.69 -25.64
CA ASP A 589 25.17 -12.87 -25.78
C ASP A 589 25.78 -13.04 -27.20
N GLU A 590 25.22 -12.37 -28.20
CA GLU A 590 25.63 -12.50 -29.57
C GLU A 590 26.72 -11.47 -30.00
N ASP A 591 26.49 -10.20 -29.66
CA ASP A 591 27.34 -9.10 -30.11
C ASP A 591 27.87 -8.19 -28.99
N ALA A 592 27.61 -8.60 -27.72
CA ALA A 592 28.06 -7.89 -26.53
C ALA A 592 27.52 -6.44 -26.40
N GLU A 593 26.40 -6.13 -27.03
CA GLU A 593 25.72 -4.84 -26.81
C GLU A 593 25.27 -4.69 -25.34
N PRO A 594 25.44 -3.51 -24.74
CA PRO A 594 25.10 -3.30 -23.35
C PRO A 594 23.61 -3.56 -23.07
N PHE A 595 23.34 -4.46 -22.13
CA PHE A 595 21.97 -4.80 -21.68
C PHE A 595 21.63 -4.09 -20.35
N ILE A 596 22.54 -4.17 -19.36
CA ILE A 596 22.46 -3.42 -18.11
C ILE A 596 23.77 -2.69 -17.91
N LEU A 597 23.66 -1.39 -17.66
CA LEU A 597 24.80 -0.49 -17.45
C LEU A 597 24.76 0.10 -16.03
N ARG A 598 25.93 0.22 -15.44
CA ARG A 598 26.16 1.09 -14.28
C ARG A 598 26.86 2.34 -14.77
N CYS A 599 26.22 3.49 -14.59
CA CYS A 599 26.73 4.78 -15.03
C CYS A 599 27.03 5.64 -13.80
N LYS A 600 28.29 6.01 -13.58
CA LYS A 600 28.69 6.92 -12.51
C LYS A 600 28.40 8.35 -12.94
N ASN A 601 27.77 9.14 -12.05
CA ASN A 601 27.47 10.53 -12.32
C ASN A 601 27.54 11.36 -11.01
N GLY A 602 28.49 12.30 -10.94
CA GLY A 602 28.72 13.07 -9.71
C GLY A 602 29.10 12.15 -8.55
N LYS A 603 28.35 12.22 -7.45
CA LYS A 603 28.57 11.38 -6.26
C LYS A 603 27.73 10.10 -6.27
N GLY A 604 26.82 9.96 -7.22
CA GLY A 604 25.89 8.83 -7.33
C GLY A 604 26.10 7.99 -8.57
N GLU A 605 25.13 7.13 -8.86
CA GLU A 605 25.16 6.21 -9.97
C GLU A 605 23.77 5.88 -10.49
N VAL A 606 23.68 5.53 -11.75
CA VAL A 606 22.47 5.00 -12.41
C VAL A 606 22.71 3.56 -12.81
N LEU A 607 21.81 2.69 -12.42
CA LEU A 607 21.70 1.33 -12.92
C LEU A 607 20.65 1.34 -14.03
N PHE A 608 21.12 1.38 -15.27
CA PHE A 608 20.31 1.63 -16.46
C PHE A 608 19.96 0.34 -17.18
N MET A 609 18.68 0.15 -17.48
CA MET A 609 18.15 -0.95 -18.28
C MET A 609 17.99 -0.48 -19.74
N ASN A 610 18.80 -1.02 -20.65
CA ASN A 610 18.95 -0.55 -22.03
C ASN A 610 18.05 -1.27 -23.03
N TRP A 611 16.79 -1.56 -22.69
CA TRP A 611 15.83 -2.14 -23.63
C TRP A 611 14.55 -1.32 -23.74
N TRP A 612 13.86 -1.44 -24.87
CA TRP A 612 12.67 -0.67 -25.23
C TRP A 612 11.38 -1.20 -24.60
N ALA A 613 11.41 -1.52 -23.33
CA ALA A 613 10.22 -1.94 -22.60
C ALA A 613 10.40 -1.76 -21.07
N TYR A 614 9.35 -2.05 -20.32
CA TYR A 614 9.40 -2.08 -18.87
C TYR A 614 10.11 -3.35 -18.34
N PRO A 615 10.59 -3.36 -17.09
CA PRO A 615 11.45 -4.41 -16.54
C PRO A 615 10.97 -5.85 -16.76
N ALA A 616 9.69 -6.13 -16.59
CA ALA A 616 9.17 -7.49 -16.72
C ALA A 616 9.34 -8.08 -18.14
N ALA A 617 9.45 -7.25 -19.16
CA ALA A 617 9.67 -7.75 -20.51
C ALA A 617 10.99 -8.53 -20.67
N ALA A 618 12.01 -8.17 -19.88
CA ALA A 618 13.28 -8.88 -19.86
C ALA A 618 13.26 -10.11 -18.92
N ASN A 619 12.17 -10.36 -18.24
CA ASN A 619 12.04 -11.44 -17.26
C ASN A 619 11.00 -12.49 -17.66
N MET A 620 10.45 -12.40 -18.85
CA MET A 620 9.49 -13.37 -19.39
C MET A 620 10.22 -14.60 -19.92
N ASP A 621 10.98 -15.27 -19.09
CA ASP A 621 11.52 -16.56 -19.44
C ASP A 621 10.39 -17.59 -19.50
N VAL A 622 10.24 -18.17 -20.66
CA VAL A 622 9.19 -19.13 -20.97
C VAL A 622 9.62 -20.47 -20.40
N GLY A 623 9.24 -20.77 -19.18
CA GLY A 623 9.42 -22.12 -18.66
C GLY A 623 9.92 -22.25 -17.23
N CYS A 624 10.20 -21.18 -16.56
CA CYS A 624 10.65 -21.26 -15.18
C CYS A 624 9.46 -21.34 -14.22
N GLY A 625 9.43 -22.42 -13.48
CA GLY A 625 8.42 -22.67 -12.46
C GLY A 625 8.45 -21.59 -11.37
N SER A 626 7.33 -21.40 -10.74
CA SER A 626 6.95 -20.36 -9.81
C SER A 626 7.72 -20.31 -8.48
N GLU A 627 8.98 -20.70 -8.41
CA GLU A 627 9.74 -20.67 -7.17
C GLU A 627 10.52 -19.35 -7.02
N ILE A 628 10.66 -18.91 -5.78
CA ILE A 628 11.28 -17.64 -5.35
C ILE A 628 12.70 -17.45 -5.92
N GLU A 629 13.33 -18.51 -6.38
CA GLU A 629 14.71 -18.50 -6.91
C GLU A 629 14.83 -17.89 -8.32
N ASP A 630 13.73 -17.78 -9.07
CA ASP A 630 13.79 -17.41 -10.49
C ASP A 630 13.17 -16.05 -10.79
N VAL A 631 13.78 -15.01 -10.25
CA VAL A 631 13.44 -13.61 -10.56
C VAL A 631 14.16 -13.07 -11.81
N GLY A 632 14.90 -13.92 -12.54
CA GLY A 632 15.63 -13.56 -13.74
C GLY A 632 16.68 -12.46 -13.50
N MET A 633 17.28 -12.01 -14.59
CA MET A 633 18.32 -10.98 -14.55
C MET A 633 17.86 -9.67 -13.91
N VAL A 634 16.63 -9.27 -14.19
CA VAL A 634 16.01 -8.08 -13.60
C VAL A 634 15.96 -8.18 -12.09
N GLY A 635 15.58 -9.33 -11.55
CA GLY A 635 15.56 -9.55 -10.11
C GLY A 635 16.92 -9.40 -9.46
N TYR A 636 17.99 -9.90 -10.08
CA TYR A 636 19.35 -9.68 -9.59
C TYR A 636 19.71 -8.19 -9.51
N LEU A 637 19.34 -7.42 -10.52
CA LEU A 637 19.57 -5.96 -10.56
C LEU A 637 18.88 -5.27 -9.37
N TYR A 638 17.60 -5.55 -9.17
CA TYR A 638 16.83 -4.91 -8.07
C TYR A 638 17.31 -5.35 -6.68
N ARG A 639 17.66 -6.63 -6.51
CA ARG A 639 18.28 -7.12 -5.27
C ARG A 639 19.62 -6.45 -4.99
N TYR A 640 20.47 -6.30 -6.00
CA TYR A 640 21.73 -5.58 -5.87
C TYR A 640 21.49 -4.13 -5.42
N ALA A 641 20.59 -3.43 -6.08
CA ALA A 641 20.25 -2.06 -5.73
C ALA A 641 19.72 -1.95 -4.29
N ALA A 642 18.84 -2.86 -3.87
CA ALA A 642 18.34 -2.90 -2.50
C ALA A 642 19.45 -3.19 -1.47
N LYS A 643 20.43 -4.02 -1.80
CA LYS A 643 21.64 -4.24 -0.96
C LYS A 643 22.45 -2.96 -0.78
N LEU A 644 22.57 -2.14 -1.84
CA LEU A 644 23.28 -0.85 -1.76
C LEU A 644 22.57 0.16 -0.84
N ALA A 645 21.30 -0.03 -0.59
CA ALA A 645 20.51 0.85 0.27
C ALA A 645 20.60 0.49 1.76
N ARG A 646 21.13 -0.66 2.14
CA ARG A 646 21.18 -1.09 3.54
C ARG A 646 21.70 0.01 4.46
N GLY A 647 21.00 0.16 5.59
CA GLY A 647 21.39 1.05 6.67
C GLY A 647 22.46 0.43 7.57
N ASN A 648 22.61 0.97 8.76
CA ASN A 648 23.50 0.42 9.79
C ASN A 648 22.87 -0.74 10.56
N VAL A 649 21.55 -0.89 10.44
CA VAL A 649 20.76 -1.97 11.05
C VAL A 649 20.03 -2.72 9.95
N TYR A 650 20.27 -4.02 9.85
CA TYR A 650 19.64 -4.89 8.86
C TYR A 650 19.70 -6.35 9.29
N ILE A 651 18.91 -7.21 8.65
CA ILE A 651 18.96 -8.67 8.88
C ILE A 651 19.63 -9.38 7.71
N THR A 652 20.27 -10.51 8.01
CA THR A 652 20.81 -11.45 7.00
C THR A 652 20.44 -12.87 7.37
N GLY A 653 20.46 -13.78 6.40
CA GLY A 653 20.40 -15.22 6.65
C GLY A 653 21.65 -15.72 7.41
N ARG A 654 21.54 -16.91 8.00
CA ARG A 654 22.67 -17.56 8.66
C ARG A 654 23.70 -18.08 7.68
N ASP A 655 23.26 -18.46 6.51
CA ASP A 655 24.10 -19.00 5.46
C ASP A 655 24.44 -17.88 4.44
N PHE A 656 25.71 -17.65 4.23
CA PHE A 656 26.18 -16.66 3.24
C PHE A 656 25.86 -17.07 1.81
N ASP A 657 25.70 -18.37 1.55
CA ASP A 657 25.43 -18.91 0.22
C ASP A 657 23.93 -18.91 -0.13
N ASN A 658 23.04 -18.90 0.88
CA ASN A 658 21.59 -18.75 0.70
C ASN A 658 21.00 -17.76 1.72
N PRO A 659 21.26 -16.44 1.55
CA PRO A 659 20.99 -15.44 2.59
C PRO A 659 19.50 -15.15 2.81
N ASP A 660 18.60 -15.62 1.96
CA ASP A 660 17.25 -15.04 1.87
C ASP A 660 16.12 -15.97 2.34
N GLU A 661 16.38 -17.26 2.56
CA GLU A 661 15.31 -18.23 2.80
C GLU A 661 14.49 -17.95 4.09
N ASP A 662 15.15 -17.64 5.19
CA ASP A 662 14.46 -17.25 6.43
C ASP A 662 14.16 -15.76 6.51
N CYS A 663 14.97 -14.91 5.90
CA CYS A 663 14.80 -13.46 5.95
C CYS A 663 13.57 -12.96 5.16
N GLY A 664 13.11 -13.71 4.15
CA GLY A 664 11.84 -13.42 3.45
C GLY A 664 10.59 -13.63 4.31
N TRP A 665 10.73 -14.26 5.50
CA TRP A 665 9.65 -14.48 6.45
C TRP A 665 9.69 -13.54 7.66
N ILE A 666 10.74 -12.73 7.79
CA ILE A 666 10.93 -11.84 8.93
C ILE A 666 10.82 -10.41 8.46
N LEU A 667 9.73 -9.75 8.84
CA LEU A 667 9.62 -8.31 8.69
C LEU A 667 10.41 -7.65 9.82
N TYR A 668 11.24 -6.66 9.48
CA TYR A 668 11.92 -5.84 10.48
C TYR A 668 11.80 -4.35 10.19
N SER A 669 11.90 -3.57 11.23
CA SER A 669 11.99 -2.12 11.15
C SER A 669 12.93 -1.59 12.23
N TYR A 670 13.65 -0.53 11.93
CA TYR A 670 14.53 0.16 12.86
C TYR A 670 14.06 1.60 13.06
N PHE A 671 13.95 2.02 14.32
CA PHE A 671 13.59 3.38 14.70
C PHE A 671 14.83 4.07 15.28
N PRO A 672 15.51 4.92 14.48
CA PRO A 672 16.76 5.57 14.89
C PRO A 672 16.63 6.43 16.13
N ASP A 673 15.48 7.15 16.27
CA ASP A 673 15.25 8.09 17.38
C ASP A 673 15.13 7.40 18.75
N GLU A 674 14.86 6.08 18.76
CA GLU A 674 14.77 5.27 19.97
C GLU A 674 15.89 4.23 20.07
N GLY A 675 16.58 3.94 18.97
CA GLY A 675 17.53 2.83 18.90
C GLY A 675 16.86 1.47 19.09
N LYS A 676 15.64 1.27 18.56
CA LYS A 676 14.89 0.02 18.68
C LYS A 676 14.69 -0.65 17.34
N VAL A 677 14.82 -1.96 17.33
CA VAL A 677 14.51 -2.83 16.20
C VAL A 677 13.30 -3.66 16.54
N TYR A 678 12.36 -3.70 15.63
CA TYR A 678 11.16 -4.52 15.72
C TYR A 678 11.25 -5.64 14.71
N LEU A 679 10.96 -6.87 15.14
CA LEU A 679 11.01 -8.07 14.33
C LEU A 679 9.65 -8.77 14.40
N LEU A 680 9.15 -9.26 13.28
CA LEU A 680 7.90 -10.00 13.19
C LEU A 680 8.08 -11.22 12.29
N ASN A 681 7.92 -12.40 12.86
CA ASN A 681 7.90 -13.64 12.09
C ASN A 681 6.53 -13.80 11.42
N LEU A 682 6.48 -13.76 10.10
CA LEU A 682 5.26 -13.92 9.30
C LEU A 682 4.86 -15.40 9.10
N ASP A 683 5.69 -16.33 9.54
CA ASP A 683 5.38 -17.76 9.53
C ASP A 683 4.65 -18.17 10.82
N TYR A 684 3.44 -18.68 10.69
CA TYR A 684 2.62 -19.09 11.84
C TYR A 684 2.88 -20.52 12.31
N GLU A 685 3.71 -21.26 11.58
CA GLU A 685 3.96 -22.67 11.86
C GLU A 685 5.41 -22.97 12.23
N ARG A 686 6.36 -22.15 11.76
CA ARG A 686 7.79 -22.44 11.90
C ARG A 686 8.55 -21.33 12.61
N GLU A 687 9.53 -21.74 13.37
CA GLU A 687 10.57 -20.82 13.82
C GLU A 687 11.37 -20.33 12.63
N ARG A 688 11.72 -19.04 12.65
CA ARG A 688 12.57 -18.40 11.66
C ARG A 688 13.81 -17.81 12.34
N LYS A 689 14.92 -17.85 11.63
CA LYS A 689 16.23 -17.47 12.15
C LYS A 689 16.88 -16.43 11.26
N CYS A 690 17.45 -15.41 11.88
CA CYS A 690 18.23 -14.40 11.16
C CYS A 690 19.44 -13.97 12.01
N VAL A 691 20.34 -13.27 11.36
CA VAL A 691 21.40 -12.50 12.00
C VAL A 691 21.04 -11.04 11.91
N LEU A 692 20.78 -10.41 13.04
CA LEU A 692 20.60 -8.98 13.14
C LEU A 692 21.97 -8.31 13.16
N GLN A 693 22.22 -7.44 12.19
CA GLN A 693 23.43 -6.65 12.08
C GLN A 693 23.12 -5.26 12.61
N GLN A 694 23.89 -4.78 13.58
CA GLN A 694 23.68 -3.47 14.20
C GLN A 694 25.03 -2.77 14.36
N PHE A 695 25.30 -1.73 13.57
CA PHE A 695 26.53 -0.93 13.66
C PHE A 695 27.83 -1.73 13.66
N GLY A 696 27.84 -2.90 13.01
CA GLY A 696 28.97 -3.81 12.94
C GLY A 696 28.87 -5.03 13.87
N ASP A 697 28.00 -5.01 14.86
CA ASP A 697 27.74 -6.13 15.74
C ASP A 697 26.71 -7.11 15.12
N LYS A 698 26.74 -8.36 15.60
CA LYS A 698 25.92 -9.46 15.07
C LYS A 698 25.22 -10.19 16.19
N ASP A 699 23.89 -10.20 16.14
CA ASP A 699 23.05 -10.98 17.04
C ASP A 699 22.34 -12.11 16.29
N PHE A 700 22.41 -13.34 16.81
CA PHE A 700 21.71 -14.48 16.26
C PHE A 700 20.31 -14.55 16.87
N ILE A 701 19.29 -14.27 16.05
CA ILE A 701 17.91 -14.22 16.46
C ILE A 701 17.17 -15.46 16.00
N THR A 702 16.37 -16.05 16.89
CA THR A 702 15.38 -17.08 16.57
C THR A 702 14.02 -16.56 17.01
N LEU A 703 13.07 -16.52 16.09
CA LEU A 703 11.69 -16.08 16.34
C LEU A 703 10.74 -17.28 16.27
N LYS A 704 9.91 -17.45 17.29
CA LYS A 704 8.82 -18.43 17.28
C LYS A 704 7.79 -18.13 16.18
N PRO A 705 6.91 -19.08 15.83
CA PRO A 705 5.84 -18.85 14.87
C PRO A 705 4.98 -17.64 15.26
N GLY A 706 4.83 -16.68 14.35
CA GLY A 706 4.04 -15.46 14.56
C GLY A 706 4.57 -14.52 15.65
N GLU A 707 5.80 -14.69 16.11
CA GLU A 707 6.37 -13.87 17.18
C GLU A 707 6.68 -12.45 16.72
N PHE A 708 6.21 -11.49 17.50
CA PHE A 708 6.65 -10.09 17.46
C PHE A 708 7.66 -9.85 18.58
N ARG A 709 8.80 -9.23 18.25
CA ARG A 709 9.89 -8.98 19.21
C ARG A 709 10.42 -7.57 19.07
N ILE A 710 10.70 -6.95 20.20
CA ILE A 710 11.40 -5.66 20.30
C ILE A 710 12.83 -5.96 20.76
N VAL A 711 13.81 -5.44 20.02
CA VAL A 711 15.23 -5.52 20.35
C VAL A 711 15.74 -4.10 20.51
N GLU A 712 16.37 -3.79 21.64
CA GLU A 712 17.05 -2.52 21.79
C GLU A 712 18.35 -2.56 20.98
N SER A 713 18.51 -1.62 20.05
CA SER A 713 19.73 -1.52 19.28
C SER A 713 20.84 -0.88 20.13
N VAL A 714 22.05 -1.25 19.85
CA VAL A 714 23.21 -0.63 20.47
C VAL A 714 23.25 0.84 20.08
N LYS A 715 23.09 1.74 21.06
CA LYS A 715 23.43 3.16 20.88
C LYS A 715 24.93 3.29 21.03
N LEU A 716 25.60 3.81 20.01
CA LEU A 716 26.92 4.37 20.19
C LEU A 716 26.72 5.64 21.02
N ASP A 717 27.13 5.61 22.28
CA ASP A 717 27.29 6.83 23.06
C ASP A 717 28.38 7.70 22.41
N ALA A 718 28.22 9.01 22.45
CA ALA A 718 29.19 9.94 21.86
C ALA A 718 30.63 9.75 22.39
N ASP A 719 30.80 8.95 23.44
CA ASP A 719 32.08 8.63 24.09
C ASP A 719 32.59 7.17 23.86
N GLU A 720 32.18 6.51 22.77
CA GLU A 720 32.71 5.22 22.32
C GLU A 720 32.57 4.03 23.31
N LYS A 721 31.59 3.96 24.16
CA LYS A 721 31.31 2.77 24.95
C LYS A 721 30.03 2.05 24.53
N LEU A 722 30.19 0.80 24.11
CA LEU A 722 29.11 -0.11 23.78
C LEU A 722 28.32 -0.48 25.05
N VAL A 723 27.02 -0.23 25.06
CA VAL A 723 26.11 -0.73 26.10
C VAL A 723 25.02 -1.56 25.43
N THR A 724 25.02 -2.86 25.63
CA THR A 724 24.02 -3.76 25.07
C THR A 724 22.94 -4.04 26.11
N TYR A 725 21.69 -3.78 25.79
CA TYR A 725 20.53 -4.25 26.56
C TYR A 725 19.57 -4.96 25.64
N SER A 726 19.22 -6.20 25.91
CA SER A 726 18.17 -6.94 25.21
C SER A 726 17.00 -7.20 26.16
N THR A 727 15.84 -6.69 25.83
CA THR A 727 14.60 -7.09 26.49
C THR A 727 13.74 -7.83 25.47
N VAL A 728 13.51 -9.11 25.73
CA VAL A 728 12.69 -9.97 24.86
C VAL A 728 11.26 -9.96 25.39
N LEU A 729 10.31 -9.50 24.57
CA LEU A 729 8.88 -9.57 24.87
C LEU A 729 8.17 -10.22 23.68
N SER A 730 7.49 -11.33 23.93
CA SER A 730 6.66 -12.01 22.93
C SER A 730 5.18 -11.77 23.22
N PRO A 731 4.32 -11.64 22.17
CA PRO A 731 2.88 -11.65 22.37
C PRO A 731 2.47 -12.96 23.01
N GLY A 732 1.88 -12.90 24.20
CA GLY A 732 1.46 -14.08 24.94
C GLY A 732 2.29 -14.43 26.17
N ASP A 733 3.44 -13.80 26.40
CA ASP A 733 4.10 -13.92 27.68
C ASP A 733 3.22 -13.24 28.76
N LYS A 734 2.47 -14.06 29.47
CA LYS A 734 1.85 -13.62 30.71
C LYS A 734 2.99 -13.14 31.60
N ALA A 735 3.03 -11.85 31.84
CA ALA A 735 3.88 -11.33 32.89
C ALA A 735 3.49 -12.06 34.18
N ILE A 736 4.33 -13.01 34.55
CA ILE A 736 4.29 -13.58 35.90
C ILE A 736 4.92 -12.51 36.77
N PHE A 737 4.07 -11.67 37.31
CA PHE A 737 4.32 -10.87 38.52
C PHE A 737 3.07 -10.90 39.36
#